data_596257693135286d346f38e738c48fe5
#
_entry.id   596257693135286d346f38e738c48fe5
#
_cell.length_a   1.000
_cell.length_b   1.000
_cell.length_c   1.000
_cell.angle_alpha   90.00
_cell.angle_beta   90.00
_cell.angle_gamma   90.00
#
_symmetry.space_group_name_H-M   'P 1'
#
loop_
_entity.id
_entity.type
_entity.pdbx_description
1 polymer ?
#
loop_
_entity_poly.entity_id
_entity_poly.type
_entity_poly.pdbx_seq_one_letter_code
_entity_poly.pdbx_strand_id
1 'polypeptide(L)'
;VALTTLATLLLELSLTRIFSVVFYYHFAFLAISIALFGLGAGGVFSYVVAGWKGNLFSKLGLLSAADSILVILAVLIVLAQGKDPSAGYLGLIYFTSALPFFVSGAIVSLAVSETIDRVNRVYFFDLAGAAGGCLLLVPLLNTFGGPNTTIVAAVIFAAAAAIWYGMSGSVQGRAVSVALALGLFVLLFFNGQKGVIGVVYAKGQKLENEAFVQWNSFSRIAIAPDKSSGIPAVFIDADAETAIANFDFDHLSSHDLHDLLYQGPGLPYVLRPAAKTLIIGPGGGWDVARALASGSRNITGVEINPIIATTIMRERFPQLSRGLYLRPDVHIFVEDGRAFVRRSLEKYQVLQATLVDTWASTAAGAFALSENNLYTTEAFRDYLTHLTDDGILVFTRWGFDPPRESLRLISLAMVALRELGEPDPARHVIVARAGSRAELAAWGVQDTVFISRRPFPADDINRARAAIAEGNMHPVYLPDEMIPNQFTELLHSADPAVYQRRYPFDISPVSDNRPFFFYSVQPRDVWNFVLHASTRTADYKINRAVPLLFELLGVSLLATLIILALPVMVLGTRLPREKPVLGFLLYFLAIGAGYILIEVALIQKFVLFLGHPTYALTVVIFSLLVSSGLGSAASRRLIGSSAARWRASLAGVALLIALLAVDVSLLLPKAITLPLVWKGAVTVVLIFPAGFLMGMPFPTGLTRLEHWQSASVRWAWSLNAAASVLGSVAALVSAIYFGLVQTLLIGGVLYLIALAIVARDPAKMRPTPLHLS
;
A
#
# COMPACT_ATOMS: atom_id res chain seq x y z
N VAL A 1 -23.86 5.43 14.42
CA VAL A 1 -23.14 4.42 13.63
C VAL A 1 -22.23 5.10 12.62
N ALA A 2 -22.73 5.90 11.68
CA ALA A 2 -21.89 6.53 10.64
C ALA A 2 -20.67 7.29 11.18
N LEU A 3 -20.83 8.08 12.26
CA LEU A 3 -19.67 8.76 12.88
C LEU A 3 -18.69 7.79 13.53
N THR A 4 -19.19 6.72 14.13
CA THR A 4 -18.32 5.68 14.72
C THR A 4 -17.46 5.03 13.64
N THR A 5 -18.06 4.57 12.54
CA THR A 5 -17.35 3.90 11.46
C THR A 5 -16.44 4.83 10.66
N LEU A 6 -16.85 6.10 10.52
CA LEU A 6 -15.97 7.15 9.97
C LEU A 6 -14.71 7.30 10.82
N ALA A 7 -14.85 7.43 12.15
CA ALA A 7 -13.71 7.55 13.05
C ALA A 7 -12.86 6.28 13.09
N THR A 8 -13.49 5.10 13.05
CA THR A 8 -12.82 3.81 13.03
C THR A 8 -11.91 3.67 11.80
N LEU A 9 -12.43 3.93 10.59
CA LEU A 9 -11.65 3.80 9.38
C LEU A 9 -10.59 4.91 9.26
N LEU A 10 -10.92 6.13 9.69
CA LEU A 10 -9.92 7.20 9.76
C LEU A 10 -8.77 6.84 10.71
N LEU A 11 -9.06 6.22 11.85
CA LEU A 11 -8.06 5.73 12.80
C LEU A 11 -7.21 4.61 12.19
N GLU A 12 -7.85 3.62 11.57
CA GLU A 12 -7.16 2.49 10.93
C GLU A 12 -6.12 2.97 9.92
N LEU A 13 -6.54 3.82 8.98
CA LEU A 13 -5.67 4.34 7.94
C LEU A 13 -4.59 5.30 8.48
N SER A 14 -4.90 6.06 9.55
CA SER A 14 -3.92 6.92 10.21
C SER A 14 -2.89 6.13 11.00
N LEU A 15 -3.29 5.08 11.72
CA LEU A 15 -2.36 4.17 12.42
C LEU A 15 -1.47 3.42 11.44
N THR A 16 -2.02 2.97 10.32
CA THR A 16 -1.26 2.38 9.22
C THR A 16 -0.14 3.32 8.78
N ARG A 17 -0.45 4.61 8.64
CA ARG A 17 0.52 5.66 8.29
C ARG A 17 1.56 5.88 9.39
N ILE A 18 1.13 5.96 10.66
CA ILE A 18 2.04 6.13 11.79
C ILE A 18 2.97 4.91 11.90
N PHE A 19 2.45 3.69 11.77
CA PHE A 19 3.24 2.47 11.86
C PHE A 19 4.30 2.38 10.76
N SER A 20 4.01 2.84 9.54
CA SER A 20 5.00 2.86 8.45
C SER A 20 6.17 3.81 8.73
N VAL A 21 5.95 4.89 9.48
CA VAL A 21 7.00 5.82 9.89
C VAL A 21 7.77 5.30 11.10
N VAL A 22 7.06 4.88 12.14
CA VAL A 22 7.60 4.54 13.47
C VAL A 22 8.34 3.21 13.44
N PHE A 23 7.77 2.23 12.76
CA PHE A 23 8.36 0.91 12.56
C PHE A 23 8.86 0.76 11.12
N TYR A 24 9.28 -0.44 10.73
CA TYR A 24 9.54 -0.72 9.33
C TYR A 24 8.21 -0.85 8.56
N TYR A 25 8.22 -0.52 7.30
CA TYR A 25 7.04 -0.51 6.40
C TYR A 25 6.17 -1.79 6.49
N HIS A 26 6.77 -2.94 6.78
CA HIS A 26 6.06 -4.20 6.92
C HIS A 26 5.13 -4.28 8.16
N PHE A 27 5.32 -3.43 9.18
CA PHE A 27 4.39 -3.35 10.32
C PHE A 27 3.08 -2.61 10.01
N ALA A 28 3.00 -1.93 8.88
CA ALA A 28 1.76 -1.28 8.47
C ALA A 28 0.62 -2.30 8.18
N PHE A 29 0.94 -3.50 7.65
CA PHE A 29 -0.04 -4.60 7.55
C PHE A 29 -0.63 -5.02 8.86
N LEU A 30 0.19 -4.96 9.87
CA LEU A 30 -0.22 -5.35 11.19
C LEU A 30 -1.31 -4.43 11.72
N ALA A 31 -1.29 -3.12 11.36
CA ALA A 31 -2.35 -2.19 11.75
C ALA A 31 -3.72 -2.66 11.22
N ILE A 32 -3.79 -3.08 9.96
CA ILE A 32 -5.03 -3.59 9.36
C ILE A 32 -5.46 -4.91 10.01
N SER A 33 -4.51 -5.84 10.21
CA SER A 33 -4.82 -7.11 10.89
C SER A 33 -5.32 -6.89 12.31
N ILE A 34 -4.72 -5.94 13.05
CA ILE A 34 -5.15 -5.54 14.39
C ILE A 34 -6.57 -4.93 14.34
N ALA A 35 -6.85 -4.07 13.38
CA ALA A 35 -8.16 -3.45 13.22
C ALA A 35 -9.24 -4.49 12.94
N LEU A 36 -9.02 -5.37 11.97
CA LEU A 36 -9.96 -6.43 11.61
C LEU A 36 -10.16 -7.43 12.75
N PHE A 37 -9.08 -7.79 13.47
CA PHE A 37 -9.16 -8.65 14.65
C PHE A 37 -9.97 -7.96 15.76
N GLY A 38 -9.65 -6.71 16.07
CA GLY A 38 -10.38 -5.92 17.07
C GLY A 38 -11.87 -5.85 16.75
N LEU A 39 -12.22 -5.43 15.52
CA LEU A 39 -13.61 -5.34 15.06
C LEU A 39 -14.35 -6.67 15.19
N GLY A 40 -13.71 -7.79 14.76
CA GLY A 40 -14.30 -9.12 14.86
C GLY A 40 -14.54 -9.57 16.30
N ALA A 41 -13.54 -9.43 17.16
CA ALA A 41 -13.63 -9.79 18.58
C ALA A 41 -14.65 -8.91 19.33
N GLY A 42 -14.67 -7.60 19.04
CA GLY A 42 -15.65 -6.65 19.55
C GLY A 42 -17.07 -7.00 19.13
N GLY A 43 -17.26 -7.44 17.89
CA GLY A 43 -18.53 -7.94 17.40
C GLY A 43 -19.10 -9.07 18.26
N VAL A 44 -18.26 -10.03 18.68
CA VAL A 44 -18.68 -11.08 19.62
C VAL A 44 -18.95 -10.50 20.99
N PHE A 45 -18.11 -9.59 21.49
CA PHE A 45 -18.27 -8.98 22.81
C PHE A 45 -19.55 -8.15 22.91
N SER A 46 -20.10 -7.66 21.82
CA SER A 46 -21.38 -6.92 21.79
C SER A 46 -22.52 -7.67 22.50
N TYR A 47 -22.50 -9.00 22.45
CA TYR A 47 -23.53 -9.83 23.11
C TYR A 47 -23.39 -9.84 24.63
N VAL A 48 -22.18 -9.64 25.17
CA VAL A 48 -21.97 -9.43 26.60
C VAL A 48 -22.53 -8.06 27.01
N VAL A 49 -22.24 -7.02 26.21
CA VAL A 49 -22.74 -5.67 26.41
C VAL A 49 -24.27 -5.61 26.33
N ALA A 50 -24.88 -6.40 25.43
CA ALA A 50 -26.33 -6.48 25.33
C ALA A 50 -26.97 -6.88 26.68
N GLY A 51 -26.34 -7.74 27.47
CA GLY A 51 -26.77 -8.15 28.80
C GLY A 51 -26.60 -7.09 29.91
N TRP A 52 -25.86 -6.00 29.66
CA TRP A 52 -25.68 -4.94 30.69
C TRP A 52 -27.00 -4.22 31.00
N LYS A 53 -27.09 -3.67 32.21
CA LYS A 53 -28.22 -2.83 32.58
C LYS A 53 -28.21 -1.49 31.85
N GLY A 54 -29.37 -0.93 31.53
CA GLY A 54 -29.51 0.36 30.85
C GLY A 54 -30.05 0.24 29.43
N ASN A 55 -30.46 1.39 28.86
CA ASN A 55 -30.96 1.43 27.49
C ASN A 55 -29.83 1.33 26.46
N LEU A 56 -30.17 0.93 25.24
CA LEU A 56 -29.23 0.76 24.14
C LEU A 56 -28.35 2.00 23.92
N PHE A 57 -28.93 3.17 23.83
CA PHE A 57 -28.20 4.40 23.50
C PHE A 57 -27.24 4.82 24.61
N SER A 58 -27.54 4.54 25.88
CA SER A 58 -26.60 4.78 27.00
C SER A 58 -25.38 3.85 26.90
N LYS A 59 -25.58 2.59 26.54
CA LYS A 59 -24.46 1.63 26.31
C LYS A 59 -23.58 2.08 25.15
N LEU A 60 -24.20 2.46 24.03
CA LEU A 60 -23.44 2.96 22.85
C LEU A 60 -22.70 4.27 23.16
N GLY A 61 -23.33 5.18 23.98
CA GLY A 61 -22.67 6.39 24.45
C GLY A 61 -21.44 6.12 25.30
N LEU A 62 -21.54 5.17 26.25
CA LEU A 62 -20.43 4.77 27.11
C LEU A 62 -19.27 4.18 26.30
N LEU A 63 -19.58 3.27 25.39
CA LEU A 63 -18.57 2.65 24.53
C LEU A 63 -17.90 3.71 23.64
N SER A 64 -18.65 4.61 23.01
CA SER A 64 -18.07 5.65 22.15
C SER A 64 -17.20 6.65 22.93
N ALA A 65 -17.59 7.00 24.19
CA ALA A 65 -16.77 7.84 25.05
C ALA A 65 -15.47 7.13 25.50
N ALA A 66 -15.57 5.85 25.84
CA ALA A 66 -14.40 5.03 26.14
C ALA A 66 -13.45 4.92 24.92
N ASP A 67 -14.02 4.75 23.73
CA ASP A 67 -13.26 4.60 22.49
C ASP A 67 -12.43 5.86 22.18
N SER A 68 -13.00 7.05 22.38
CA SER A 68 -12.27 8.32 22.20
C SER A 68 -11.03 8.43 23.10
N ILE A 69 -11.08 7.89 24.33
CA ILE A 69 -9.95 7.85 25.27
C ILE A 69 -8.94 6.79 24.86
N LEU A 70 -9.41 5.60 24.46
CA LEU A 70 -8.57 4.48 24.02
C LEU A 70 -7.75 4.81 22.78
N VAL A 71 -8.30 5.61 21.85
CA VAL A 71 -7.56 6.11 20.69
C VAL A 71 -6.34 6.92 21.14
N ILE A 72 -6.50 7.86 22.05
CA ILE A 72 -5.40 8.68 22.56
C ILE A 72 -4.36 7.80 23.29
N LEU A 73 -4.83 6.90 24.14
CA LEU A 73 -3.96 5.97 24.87
C LEU A 73 -3.12 5.12 23.90
N ALA A 74 -3.75 4.55 22.87
CA ALA A 74 -3.07 3.72 21.88
C ALA A 74 -1.99 4.53 21.15
N VAL A 75 -2.29 5.74 20.69
CA VAL A 75 -1.33 6.59 19.98
C VAL A 75 -0.17 6.99 20.90
N LEU A 76 -0.45 7.37 22.15
CA LEU A 76 0.61 7.70 23.11
C LEU A 76 1.55 6.52 23.36
N ILE A 77 1.03 5.30 23.51
CA ILE A 77 1.85 4.09 23.70
C ILE A 77 2.68 3.79 22.44
N VAL A 78 2.10 3.94 21.25
CA VAL A 78 2.83 3.76 19.99
C VAL A 78 3.98 4.76 19.86
N LEU A 79 3.75 6.02 20.20
CA LEU A 79 4.75 7.08 20.05
C LEU A 79 5.75 7.15 21.21
N ALA A 80 5.46 6.56 22.37
CA ALA A 80 6.34 6.50 23.52
C ALA A 80 7.41 5.39 23.44
N GLN A 81 7.48 4.66 22.32
CA GLN A 81 8.51 3.63 22.15
C GLN A 81 9.92 4.22 22.19
N GLY A 82 10.87 3.41 22.66
CA GLY A 82 12.29 3.71 22.66
C GLY A 82 13.02 3.18 21.43
N LYS A 83 14.36 3.20 21.49
CA LYS A 83 15.25 2.76 20.39
C LYS A 83 15.00 1.29 20.00
N ASP A 84 14.93 0.39 20.98
CA ASP A 84 14.78 -1.05 20.78
C ASP A 84 13.63 -1.56 21.68
N PRO A 85 12.38 -1.50 21.20
CA PRO A 85 11.24 -1.93 22.00
C PRO A 85 11.32 -3.44 22.26
N SER A 86 11.16 -3.85 23.53
CA SER A 86 11.10 -5.26 23.90
C SER A 86 9.88 -5.95 23.28
N ALA A 87 9.94 -7.29 23.15
CA ALA A 87 8.81 -8.06 22.65
C ALA A 87 7.53 -7.83 23.48
N GLY A 88 7.67 -7.66 24.81
CA GLY A 88 6.54 -7.32 25.68
C GLY A 88 5.96 -5.94 25.37
N TYR A 89 6.79 -4.94 25.07
CA TYR A 89 6.33 -3.61 24.68
C TYR A 89 5.64 -3.62 23.31
N LEU A 90 6.15 -4.38 22.35
CA LEU A 90 5.47 -4.59 21.07
C LEU A 90 4.10 -5.24 21.27
N GLY A 91 4.01 -6.26 22.14
CA GLY A 91 2.74 -6.86 22.53
C GLY A 91 1.77 -5.84 23.14
N LEU A 92 2.26 -4.91 23.97
CA LEU A 92 1.46 -3.82 24.55
C LEU A 92 0.95 -2.87 23.45
N ILE A 93 1.82 -2.49 22.48
CA ILE A 93 1.41 -1.67 21.32
C ILE A 93 0.28 -2.36 20.54
N TYR A 94 0.42 -3.65 20.26
CA TYR A 94 -0.60 -4.41 19.54
C TYR A 94 -1.92 -4.48 20.29
N PHE A 95 -1.86 -4.82 21.57
CA PHE A 95 -3.04 -4.92 22.40
C PHE A 95 -3.77 -3.56 22.52
N THR A 96 -3.04 -2.49 22.84
CA THR A 96 -3.64 -1.16 23.01
C THR A 96 -4.17 -0.59 21.69
N SER A 97 -3.49 -0.86 20.57
CA SER A 97 -3.99 -0.45 19.24
C SER A 97 -5.22 -1.24 18.80
N ALA A 98 -5.42 -2.47 19.30
CA ALA A 98 -6.62 -3.27 19.00
C ALA A 98 -7.86 -2.81 19.79
N LEU A 99 -7.67 -2.18 20.96
CA LEU A 99 -8.77 -1.82 21.84
C LEU A 99 -9.81 -0.85 21.23
N PRO A 100 -9.42 0.23 20.52
CA PRO A 100 -10.39 1.09 19.85
C PRO A 100 -11.23 0.31 18.83
N PHE A 101 -10.62 -0.55 18.04
CA PHE A 101 -11.34 -1.36 17.07
C PHE A 101 -12.26 -2.40 17.73
N PHE A 102 -11.83 -2.96 18.84
CA PHE A 102 -12.65 -3.86 19.65
C PHE A 102 -13.92 -3.16 20.16
N VAL A 103 -13.77 -1.97 20.69
CA VAL A 103 -14.92 -1.19 21.17
C VAL A 103 -15.82 -0.73 20.01
N SER A 104 -15.23 -0.25 18.91
CA SER A 104 -15.95 0.10 17.70
C SER A 104 -16.73 -1.08 17.11
N GLY A 105 -16.12 -2.27 17.06
CA GLY A 105 -16.79 -3.50 16.63
C GLY A 105 -17.98 -3.86 17.52
N ALA A 106 -17.85 -3.67 18.85
CA ALA A 106 -18.96 -3.86 19.79
C ALA A 106 -20.08 -2.86 19.56
N ILE A 107 -19.78 -1.57 19.29
CA ILE A 107 -20.76 -0.52 18.99
C ILE A 107 -21.56 -0.89 17.74
N VAL A 108 -20.89 -1.18 16.64
CA VAL A 108 -21.53 -1.47 15.34
C VAL A 108 -22.37 -2.75 15.43
N SER A 109 -21.80 -3.83 15.98
CA SER A 109 -22.50 -5.11 16.13
C SER A 109 -23.72 -5.00 17.05
N LEU A 110 -23.62 -4.27 18.16
CA LEU A 110 -24.73 -4.03 19.07
C LEU A 110 -25.83 -3.22 18.38
N ALA A 111 -25.46 -2.14 17.65
CA ALA A 111 -26.42 -1.34 16.92
C ALA A 111 -27.14 -2.14 15.83
N VAL A 112 -26.43 -3.02 15.11
CA VAL A 112 -27.00 -3.90 14.08
C VAL A 112 -27.93 -4.95 14.69
N SER A 113 -27.49 -5.63 15.76
CA SER A 113 -28.28 -6.73 16.38
C SER A 113 -29.57 -6.25 17.01
N GLU A 114 -29.55 -5.09 17.64
CA GLU A 114 -30.74 -4.51 18.29
C GLU A 114 -31.72 -3.82 17.31
N THR A 115 -31.30 -3.67 16.04
CA THR A 115 -32.12 -3.02 15.00
C THR A 115 -32.23 -3.87 13.74
N ILE A 116 -32.26 -5.19 13.90
CA ILE A 116 -32.17 -6.14 12.78
C ILE A 116 -33.28 -5.97 11.73
N ASP A 117 -34.49 -5.54 12.12
CA ASP A 117 -35.57 -5.18 11.19
C ASP A 117 -35.19 -4.07 10.20
N ARG A 118 -34.18 -3.29 10.55
CA ARG A 118 -33.66 -2.16 9.77
C ARG A 118 -32.16 -2.35 9.41
N VAL A 119 -31.67 -3.56 9.48
CA VAL A 119 -30.24 -3.89 9.25
C VAL A 119 -29.71 -3.28 7.95
N ASN A 120 -30.46 -3.32 6.88
CA ASN A 120 -30.07 -2.75 5.60
C ASN A 120 -29.78 -1.24 5.68
N ARG A 121 -30.54 -0.54 6.50
CA ARG A 121 -30.41 0.90 6.70
C ARG A 121 -29.24 1.24 7.63
N VAL A 122 -29.08 0.47 8.70
CA VAL A 122 -27.96 0.64 9.64
C VAL A 122 -26.64 0.31 8.95
N TYR A 123 -26.58 -0.78 8.18
CA TYR A 123 -25.42 -1.17 7.42
C TYR A 123 -25.08 -0.19 6.28
N PHE A 124 -26.08 0.46 5.67
CA PHE A 124 -25.85 1.58 4.75
C PHE A 124 -25.10 2.73 5.44
N PHE A 125 -25.56 3.17 6.62
CA PHE A 125 -24.90 4.25 7.35
C PHE A 125 -23.53 3.86 7.92
N ASP A 126 -23.33 2.59 8.22
CA ASP A 126 -22.04 2.00 8.56
C ASP A 126 -21.04 2.20 7.42
N LEU A 127 -21.37 1.68 6.24
CA LEU A 127 -20.51 1.78 5.06
C LEU A 127 -20.35 3.25 4.57
N ALA A 128 -21.38 4.05 4.65
CA ALA A 128 -21.31 5.47 4.27
C ALA A 128 -20.41 6.28 5.23
N GLY A 129 -20.44 5.96 6.52
CA GLY A 129 -19.52 6.53 7.50
C GLY A 129 -18.08 6.16 7.22
N ALA A 130 -17.82 4.88 7.01
CA ALA A 130 -16.50 4.39 6.64
C ALA A 130 -15.98 5.04 5.33
N ALA A 131 -16.83 5.17 4.31
CA ALA A 131 -16.49 5.88 3.07
C ALA A 131 -16.11 7.36 3.34
N GLY A 132 -16.83 8.03 4.24
CA GLY A 132 -16.49 9.39 4.70
C GLY A 132 -15.10 9.45 5.34
N GLY A 133 -14.72 8.46 6.14
CA GLY A 133 -13.38 8.32 6.73
C GLY A 133 -12.28 8.24 5.67
N CYS A 134 -12.49 7.47 4.61
CA CYS A 134 -11.57 7.40 3.48
C CYS A 134 -11.38 8.74 2.79
N LEU A 135 -12.45 9.47 2.51
CA LEU A 135 -12.36 10.78 1.85
C LEU A 135 -11.65 11.83 2.71
N LEU A 136 -11.88 11.80 4.03
CA LEU A 136 -11.28 12.75 4.97
C LEU A 136 -9.80 12.45 5.25
N LEU A 137 -9.33 11.23 5.02
CA LEU A 137 -7.96 10.83 5.32
C LEU A 137 -6.92 11.75 4.66
N VAL A 138 -7.01 11.92 3.33
CA VAL A 138 -6.01 12.69 2.57
C VAL A 138 -5.94 14.15 3.02
N PRO A 139 -7.04 14.92 3.07
CA PRO A 139 -6.98 16.30 3.54
C PRO A 139 -6.53 16.42 5.00
N LEU A 140 -6.93 15.50 5.89
CA LEU A 140 -6.54 15.54 7.30
C LEU A 140 -5.04 15.22 7.48
N LEU A 141 -4.52 14.20 6.79
CA LEU A 141 -3.08 13.89 6.83
C LEU A 141 -2.23 15.03 6.27
N ASN A 142 -2.66 15.64 5.18
CA ASN A 142 -1.94 16.76 4.57
C ASN A 142 -1.95 18.02 5.44
N THR A 143 -3.02 18.23 6.23
CA THR A 143 -3.19 19.44 7.06
C THR A 143 -2.64 19.25 8.46
N PHE A 144 -2.92 18.13 9.09
CA PHE A 144 -2.65 17.90 10.52
C PHE A 144 -1.52 16.89 10.77
N GLY A 145 -1.17 16.07 9.78
CA GLY A 145 -0.21 14.96 9.94
C GLY A 145 -0.80 13.75 10.66
N GLY A 146 -0.02 12.66 10.74
CA GLY A 146 -0.48 11.37 11.28
C GLY A 146 -1.02 11.44 12.70
N PRO A 147 -0.23 11.87 13.71
CA PRO A 147 -0.66 11.90 15.11
C PRO A 147 -1.90 12.77 15.35
N ASN A 148 -1.97 13.95 14.72
CA ASN A 148 -3.12 14.83 14.89
C ASN A 148 -4.38 14.29 14.21
N THR A 149 -4.25 13.56 13.10
CA THR A 149 -5.41 12.92 12.45
C THR A 149 -6.05 11.86 13.35
N THR A 150 -5.26 11.16 14.16
CA THR A 150 -5.81 10.22 15.16
C THR A 150 -6.54 10.96 16.30
N ILE A 151 -6.07 12.16 16.70
CA ILE A 151 -6.80 13.00 17.66
C ILE A 151 -8.15 13.45 17.06
N VAL A 152 -8.20 13.77 15.76
CA VAL A 152 -9.47 14.07 15.06
C VAL A 152 -10.43 12.87 15.14
N ALA A 153 -9.97 11.64 14.94
CA ALA A 153 -10.79 10.45 15.10
C ALA A 153 -11.34 10.33 16.53
N ALA A 154 -10.52 10.60 17.56
CA ALA A 154 -10.96 10.63 18.96
C ALA A 154 -12.04 11.69 19.21
N VAL A 155 -11.92 12.90 18.64
CA VAL A 155 -12.95 13.96 18.71
C VAL A 155 -14.27 13.46 18.10
N ILE A 156 -14.23 12.77 16.97
CA ILE A 156 -15.42 12.24 16.30
C ILE A 156 -16.09 11.15 17.15
N PHE A 157 -15.32 10.27 17.81
CA PHE A 157 -15.88 9.30 18.77
C PHE A 157 -16.55 9.98 19.95
N ALA A 158 -15.96 11.04 20.53
CA ALA A 158 -16.57 11.81 21.62
C ALA A 158 -17.86 12.52 21.16
N ALA A 159 -17.89 13.04 19.92
CA ALA A 159 -19.10 13.61 19.32
C ALA A 159 -20.20 12.55 19.12
N ALA A 160 -19.83 11.36 18.65
CA ALA A 160 -20.76 10.22 18.55
C ALA A 160 -21.34 9.84 19.92
N ALA A 161 -20.50 9.82 20.98
CA ALA A 161 -20.95 9.58 22.34
C ALA A 161 -21.98 10.62 22.81
N ALA A 162 -21.72 11.91 22.53
CA ALA A 162 -22.66 12.99 22.88
C ALA A 162 -24.03 12.82 22.19
N ILE A 163 -24.04 12.37 20.94
CA ILE A 163 -25.28 12.08 20.20
C ILE A 163 -26.02 10.89 20.82
N TRP A 164 -25.31 9.78 21.11
CA TRP A 164 -25.90 8.61 21.73
C TRP A 164 -26.54 8.93 23.10
N TYR A 165 -25.80 9.67 23.95
CA TYR A 165 -26.35 10.11 25.23
C TYR A 165 -27.52 11.11 25.08
N GLY A 166 -27.48 11.96 24.04
CA GLY A 166 -28.62 12.79 23.68
C GLY A 166 -29.88 11.97 23.38
N MET A 167 -29.74 10.88 22.62
CA MET A 167 -30.83 9.95 22.30
C MET A 167 -31.29 9.13 23.53
N SER A 168 -30.42 8.90 24.50
CA SER A 168 -30.77 8.19 25.74
C SER A 168 -31.48 9.07 26.74
N GLY A 169 -31.51 10.39 26.55
CA GLY A 169 -32.04 11.38 27.52
C GLY A 169 -31.05 11.69 28.68
N SER A 170 -29.84 11.18 28.68
CA SER A 170 -28.82 11.41 29.71
C SER A 170 -28.16 12.78 29.55
N VAL A 171 -28.61 13.78 30.27
CA VAL A 171 -28.01 15.13 30.24
C VAL A 171 -26.56 15.10 30.74
N GLN A 172 -26.27 14.36 31.81
CA GLN A 172 -24.93 14.25 32.37
C GLN A 172 -23.96 13.56 31.40
N GLY A 173 -24.35 12.40 30.83
CA GLY A 173 -23.53 11.69 29.83
C GLY A 173 -23.24 12.56 28.62
N ARG A 174 -24.24 13.30 28.11
CA ARG A 174 -24.08 14.24 27.01
C ARG A 174 -23.10 15.38 27.36
N ALA A 175 -23.24 15.99 28.53
CA ALA A 175 -22.36 17.08 28.97
C ALA A 175 -20.88 16.61 29.09
N VAL A 176 -20.67 15.45 29.71
CA VAL A 176 -19.31 14.84 29.81
C VAL A 176 -18.73 14.57 28.43
N SER A 177 -19.51 13.99 27.51
CA SER A 177 -19.01 13.69 26.15
C SER A 177 -18.70 14.95 25.34
N VAL A 178 -19.50 16.02 25.50
CA VAL A 178 -19.20 17.32 24.87
C VAL A 178 -17.96 17.94 25.48
N ALA A 179 -17.79 17.90 26.82
CA ALA A 179 -16.56 18.37 27.47
C ALA A 179 -15.32 17.59 27.02
N LEU A 180 -15.44 16.26 26.84
CA LEU A 180 -14.38 15.42 26.29
C LEU A 180 -14.03 15.82 24.85
N ALA A 181 -15.03 16.03 23.98
CA ALA A 181 -14.79 16.48 22.61
C ALA A 181 -14.08 17.84 22.56
N LEU A 182 -14.48 18.79 23.39
CA LEU A 182 -13.85 20.10 23.50
C LEU A 182 -12.42 19.99 24.04
N GLY A 183 -12.18 19.16 25.06
CA GLY A 183 -10.83 18.91 25.59
C GLY A 183 -9.90 18.31 24.54
N LEU A 184 -10.38 17.35 23.76
CA LEU A 184 -9.62 16.76 22.65
C LEU A 184 -9.38 17.75 21.51
N PHE A 185 -10.32 18.63 21.22
CA PHE A 185 -10.14 19.71 20.25
C PHE A 185 -9.06 20.71 20.71
N VAL A 186 -9.05 21.07 22.00
CA VAL A 186 -8.00 21.88 22.60
C VAL A 186 -6.64 21.16 22.51
N LEU A 187 -6.60 19.85 22.80
CA LEU A 187 -5.39 19.03 22.64
C LEU A 187 -4.88 19.07 21.19
N LEU A 188 -5.77 18.90 20.21
CA LEU A 188 -5.45 18.97 18.78
C LEU A 188 -4.80 20.33 18.43
N PHE A 189 -5.40 21.43 18.91
CA PHE A 189 -4.88 22.77 18.65
C PHE A 189 -3.49 22.99 19.26
N PHE A 190 -3.30 22.61 20.53
CA PHE A 190 -2.00 22.74 21.19
C PHE A 190 -0.95 21.81 20.56
N ASN A 191 -1.32 20.59 20.22
CA ASN A 191 -0.40 19.66 19.58
C ASN A 191 0.01 20.13 18.18
N GLY A 192 -0.91 20.74 17.44
CA GLY A 192 -0.60 21.33 16.13
C GLY A 192 0.44 22.47 16.21
N GLN A 193 0.48 23.20 17.34
CA GLN A 193 1.46 24.29 17.53
C GLN A 193 2.77 23.82 18.15
N LYS A 194 2.74 22.89 19.11
CA LYS A 194 3.91 22.51 19.92
C LYS A 194 4.51 21.15 19.59
N GLY A 195 3.80 20.31 18.84
CA GLY A 195 4.28 18.98 18.45
C GLY A 195 4.56 18.03 19.63
N VAL A 196 3.84 18.17 20.75
CA VAL A 196 4.08 17.38 21.98
C VAL A 196 3.82 15.89 21.74
N ILE A 197 2.75 15.58 20.99
CA ILE A 197 2.44 14.21 20.54
C ILE A 197 2.98 14.08 19.13
N GLY A 198 4.20 13.56 19.01
CA GLY A 198 4.92 13.44 17.75
C GLY A 198 5.82 12.21 17.74
N VAL A 199 6.40 11.89 16.59
CA VAL A 199 7.33 10.77 16.43
C VAL A 199 8.71 11.22 16.93
N VAL A 200 9.18 10.63 18.04
CA VAL A 200 10.50 10.88 18.62
C VAL A 200 11.50 9.79 18.23
N TYR A 201 11.03 8.55 18.17
CA TYR A 201 11.82 7.41 17.74
C TYR A 201 11.17 6.77 16.53
N ALA A 202 11.96 6.45 15.54
CA ALA A 202 11.50 5.70 14.36
C ALA A 202 12.58 4.71 13.92
N LYS A 203 12.17 3.47 13.63
CA LYS A 203 13.05 2.42 13.06
C LYS A 203 14.36 2.23 13.86
N GLY A 204 14.26 2.28 15.20
CA GLY A 204 15.40 2.10 16.10
C GLY A 204 16.32 3.31 16.20
N GLN A 205 15.94 4.47 15.64
CA GLN A 205 16.72 5.70 15.69
C GLN A 205 15.94 6.81 16.37
N LYS A 206 16.64 7.63 17.16
CA LYS A 206 16.09 8.89 17.68
C LYS A 206 16.15 9.94 16.58
N LEU A 207 15.04 10.62 16.35
CA LEU A 207 14.96 11.71 15.38
C LEU A 207 15.44 12.99 16.05
N GLU A 208 16.64 13.45 15.69
CA GLU A 208 17.30 14.61 16.27
C GLU A 208 17.69 15.60 15.18
N ASN A 209 17.78 16.88 15.56
CA ASN A 209 18.24 17.97 14.69
C ASN A 209 17.42 18.15 13.41
N GLU A 210 16.12 17.81 13.44
CA GLU A 210 15.22 18.03 12.30
C GLU A 210 14.89 19.53 12.20
N ALA A 211 15.46 20.20 11.20
CA ALA A 211 15.22 21.61 10.93
C ALA A 211 13.82 21.87 10.34
N PHE A 212 13.22 20.86 9.76
CA PHE A 212 11.89 20.92 9.14
C PHE A 212 11.24 19.55 9.20
N VAL A 213 9.92 19.53 9.48
CA VAL A 213 9.10 18.32 9.43
C VAL A 213 7.74 18.67 8.86
N GLN A 214 7.29 17.92 7.87
CA GLN A 214 5.95 18.04 7.33
C GLN A 214 5.42 16.65 6.93
N TRP A 215 4.14 16.44 7.16
CA TRP A 215 3.42 15.24 6.73
C TRP A 215 2.56 15.53 5.50
N ASN A 216 2.41 14.54 4.69
CA ASN A 216 1.31 14.47 3.73
C ASN A 216 0.73 13.05 3.71
N SER A 217 -0.23 12.81 2.82
CA SER A 217 -0.80 11.48 2.64
C SER A 217 0.21 10.44 2.12
N PHE A 218 1.36 10.88 1.60
CA PHE A 218 2.40 10.01 1.03
C PHE A 218 3.46 9.61 2.04
N SER A 219 3.94 10.59 2.84
CA SER A 219 5.11 10.41 3.69
C SER A 219 5.21 11.44 4.80
N ARG A 220 6.06 11.16 5.77
CA ARG A 220 6.64 12.16 6.67
C ARG A 220 7.97 12.60 6.09
N ILE A 221 8.08 13.85 5.73
CA ILE A 221 9.31 14.44 5.19
C ILE A 221 9.97 15.29 6.27
N ALA A 222 11.29 15.12 6.44
CA ALA A 222 12.09 15.92 7.34
C ALA A 222 13.37 16.38 6.65
N ILE A 223 13.92 17.50 7.08
CA ILE A 223 15.28 17.95 6.75
C ILE A 223 16.12 17.81 8.01
N ALA A 224 17.18 17.03 7.92
CA ALA A 224 18.18 16.90 8.98
C ALA A 224 19.58 16.73 8.35
N PRO A 225 20.66 16.98 9.10
CA PRO A 225 21.99 16.66 8.61
C PRO A 225 22.16 15.12 8.52
N ASP A 226 22.71 14.64 7.41
CA ASP A 226 23.17 13.27 7.29
C ASP A 226 24.23 12.96 8.36
N LYS A 227 24.12 11.79 8.97
CA LYS A 227 24.99 11.42 10.12
C LYS A 227 26.45 11.20 9.74
N SER A 228 26.72 10.86 8.49
CA SER A 228 28.07 10.54 8.01
C SER A 228 28.79 11.76 7.44
N SER A 229 28.10 12.56 6.64
CA SER A 229 28.64 13.70 5.92
C SER A 229 28.34 15.05 6.56
N GLY A 230 27.31 15.15 7.42
CA GLY A 230 26.81 16.41 7.97
C GLY A 230 26.08 17.29 6.94
N ILE A 231 25.93 16.83 5.70
CA ILE A 231 25.25 17.57 4.63
C ILE A 231 23.73 17.52 4.88
N PRO A 232 23.00 18.63 4.66
CA PRO A 232 21.54 18.62 4.74
C PRO A 232 20.95 17.59 3.80
N ALA A 233 20.10 16.72 4.33
CA ALA A 233 19.42 15.67 3.59
C ALA A 233 17.93 15.71 3.87
N VAL A 234 17.16 15.24 2.90
CA VAL A 234 15.72 15.01 3.02
C VAL A 234 15.49 13.57 3.42
N PHE A 235 14.85 13.38 4.57
CA PHE A 235 14.47 12.07 5.08
C PHE A 235 13.01 11.81 4.79
N ILE A 236 12.73 10.64 4.24
CA ILE A 236 11.39 10.16 3.91
C ILE A 236 11.06 9.02 4.87
N ASP A 237 10.00 9.19 5.67
CA ASP A 237 9.55 8.21 6.67
C ASP A 237 10.67 7.77 7.65
N ALA A 238 11.58 8.69 7.95
CA ALA A 238 12.69 8.50 8.89
C ALA A 238 13.69 7.38 8.51
N ASP A 239 13.75 6.98 7.23
CA ASP A 239 14.60 5.89 6.77
C ASP A 239 15.26 6.18 5.42
N ALA A 240 14.47 6.34 4.36
CA ALA A 240 15.03 6.69 3.07
C ALA A 240 15.55 8.13 3.09
N GLU A 241 16.71 8.31 2.49
CA GLU A 241 17.46 9.57 2.52
C GLU A 241 17.84 9.99 1.10
N THR A 242 17.74 11.29 0.85
CA THR A 242 18.31 11.91 -0.34
C THR A 242 19.05 13.17 0.07
N ALA A 243 20.38 13.17 -0.08
CA ALA A 243 21.20 14.37 0.17
C ALA A 243 20.81 15.49 -0.78
N ILE A 244 20.86 16.73 -0.31
CA ILE A 244 20.57 17.91 -1.14
C ILE A 244 21.85 18.31 -1.88
N ALA A 245 21.80 18.32 -3.20
CA ALA A 245 22.90 18.72 -4.07
C ALA A 245 23.15 20.24 -3.94
N ASN A 246 24.37 20.63 -3.56
CA ASN A 246 24.75 22.02 -3.34
C ASN A 246 26.06 22.34 -4.10
N PHE A 247 25.94 22.64 -5.39
CA PHE A 247 27.06 22.93 -6.28
C PHE A 247 26.95 24.33 -6.88
N ASP A 248 28.11 24.97 -7.09
CA ASP A 248 28.20 26.21 -7.84
C ASP A 248 28.43 25.93 -9.32
N PHE A 249 27.35 25.89 -10.10
CA PHE A 249 27.41 25.54 -11.53
C PHE A 249 28.09 26.60 -12.39
N ASP A 250 28.29 27.81 -11.89
CA ASP A 250 29.02 28.86 -12.58
C ASP A 250 30.54 28.74 -12.35
N HIS A 251 30.95 28.05 -11.26
CA HIS A 251 32.34 27.84 -10.87
C HIS A 251 32.57 26.42 -10.34
N LEU A 252 32.18 25.38 -11.11
CA LEU A 252 32.43 23.99 -10.73
C LEU A 252 33.95 23.72 -10.70
N SER A 253 34.44 23.19 -9.57
CA SER A 253 35.81 22.71 -9.50
C SER A 253 36.02 21.44 -10.34
N SER A 254 37.26 21.17 -10.74
CA SER A 254 37.58 19.92 -11.44
C SER A 254 37.24 18.67 -10.61
N HIS A 255 37.32 18.80 -9.28
CA HIS A 255 36.95 17.74 -8.34
C HIS A 255 35.44 17.51 -8.35
N ASP A 256 34.63 18.58 -8.20
CA ASP A 256 33.16 18.46 -8.25
C ASP A 256 32.67 17.89 -9.59
N LEU A 257 33.29 18.35 -10.70
CA LEU A 257 32.97 17.86 -12.02
C LEU A 257 33.28 16.35 -12.17
N HIS A 258 34.44 15.92 -11.66
CA HIS A 258 34.82 14.51 -11.65
C HIS A 258 33.83 13.68 -10.80
N ASP A 259 33.51 14.13 -9.58
CA ASP A 259 32.60 13.40 -8.69
C ASP A 259 31.18 13.32 -9.24
N LEU A 260 30.70 14.36 -9.92
CA LEU A 260 29.38 14.35 -10.55
C LEU A 260 29.32 13.42 -11.76
N LEU A 261 30.36 13.34 -12.59
CA LEU A 261 30.32 12.64 -13.88
C LEU A 261 30.86 11.23 -13.84
N TYR A 262 31.87 10.94 -13.00
CA TYR A 262 32.55 9.63 -13.01
C TYR A 262 32.11 8.68 -11.89
N GLN A 263 31.03 9.00 -11.18
CA GLN A 263 30.29 8.02 -10.38
C GLN A 263 29.23 7.31 -11.22
N GLY A 264 28.78 6.10 -10.83
CA GLY A 264 27.86 5.28 -11.61
C GLY A 264 26.67 6.05 -12.22
N PRO A 265 25.84 6.78 -11.41
CA PRO A 265 24.74 7.58 -11.94
C PRO A 265 25.14 8.77 -12.82
N GLY A 266 26.41 9.18 -12.83
CA GLY A 266 26.96 10.25 -13.69
C GLY A 266 27.38 9.78 -15.08
N LEU A 267 27.73 8.51 -15.21
CA LEU A 267 28.27 7.95 -16.46
C LEU A 267 27.38 8.13 -17.71
N PRO A 268 26.04 8.12 -17.63
CA PRO A 268 25.23 8.37 -18.82
C PRO A 268 25.51 9.73 -19.46
N TYR A 269 25.91 10.71 -18.66
CA TYR A 269 26.23 12.05 -19.13
C TYR A 269 27.63 12.18 -19.72
N VAL A 270 28.53 11.25 -19.41
CA VAL A 270 29.81 11.09 -20.12
C VAL A 270 29.58 10.50 -21.52
N LEU A 271 28.62 9.58 -21.64
CA LEU A 271 28.23 8.98 -22.92
C LEU A 271 27.38 9.91 -23.77
N ARG A 272 26.55 10.73 -23.16
CA ARG A 272 25.64 11.71 -23.81
C ARG A 272 25.80 13.08 -23.15
N PRO A 273 26.88 13.81 -23.44
CA PRO A 273 27.08 15.16 -22.91
C PRO A 273 26.00 16.09 -23.44
N ALA A 274 25.60 17.07 -22.63
CA ALA A 274 24.55 18.04 -22.93
C ALA A 274 23.19 17.42 -23.32
N ALA A 275 22.88 16.22 -22.84
CA ALA A 275 21.70 15.45 -23.20
C ALA A 275 20.39 16.15 -22.81
N LYS A 276 19.36 16.03 -23.65
CA LYS A 276 17.97 16.21 -23.22
C LYS A 276 17.58 15.06 -22.30
N THR A 277 17.25 15.39 -21.06
CA THR A 277 17.18 14.41 -19.98
C THR A 277 15.82 14.38 -19.32
N LEU A 278 15.35 13.17 -18.98
CA LEU A 278 14.25 12.92 -18.06
C LEU A 278 14.76 12.17 -16.83
N ILE A 279 14.51 12.74 -15.65
CA ILE A 279 14.90 12.15 -14.36
C ILE A 279 13.63 11.82 -13.58
N ILE A 280 13.45 10.54 -13.25
CA ILE A 280 12.37 10.06 -12.37
C ILE A 280 12.92 10.04 -10.94
N GLY A 281 12.22 10.72 -10.03
CA GLY A 281 12.61 10.83 -8.62
C GLY A 281 13.90 11.65 -8.40
N PRO A 282 13.98 12.92 -8.86
CA PRO A 282 15.18 13.73 -8.71
C PRO A 282 15.51 14.07 -7.24
N GLY A 283 14.56 13.95 -6.31
CA GLY A 283 14.77 14.06 -4.86
C GLY A 283 15.53 15.33 -4.44
N GLY A 284 16.72 15.16 -3.83
CA GLY A 284 17.62 16.25 -3.44
C GLY A 284 18.43 16.87 -4.59
N GLY A 285 18.21 16.41 -5.84
CA GLY A 285 18.74 17.06 -7.04
C GLY A 285 20.08 16.55 -7.57
N TRP A 286 20.62 15.44 -7.07
CA TRP A 286 21.94 14.95 -7.50
C TRP A 286 21.98 14.59 -8.99
N ASP A 287 20.98 13.92 -9.53
CA ASP A 287 20.93 13.58 -10.95
C ASP A 287 20.71 14.82 -11.83
N VAL A 288 19.99 15.82 -11.31
CA VAL A 288 19.88 17.15 -11.97
C VAL A 288 21.25 17.83 -12.01
N ALA A 289 22.00 17.77 -10.89
CA ALA A 289 23.35 18.33 -10.82
C ALA A 289 24.31 17.65 -11.81
N ARG A 290 24.26 16.31 -11.95
CA ARG A 290 25.03 15.54 -12.93
C ARG A 290 24.71 15.96 -14.37
N ALA A 291 23.44 16.09 -14.70
CA ALA A 291 23.00 16.55 -16.01
C ALA A 291 23.52 17.97 -16.32
N LEU A 292 23.39 18.93 -15.39
CA LEU A 292 23.89 20.28 -15.53
C LEU A 292 25.41 20.33 -15.70
N ALA A 293 26.16 19.55 -14.90
CA ALA A 293 27.60 19.44 -14.98
C ALA A 293 28.10 18.95 -16.34
N SER A 294 27.32 18.12 -17.03
CA SER A 294 27.61 17.66 -18.38
C SER A 294 27.27 18.67 -19.49
N GLY A 295 26.68 19.82 -19.12
CA GLY A 295 26.24 20.85 -20.06
C GLY A 295 24.78 20.75 -20.52
N SER A 296 23.96 19.84 -19.93
CA SER A 296 22.54 19.73 -20.28
C SER A 296 21.78 21.02 -19.96
N ARG A 297 20.91 21.44 -20.90
CA ARG A 297 20.10 22.65 -20.80
C ARG A 297 18.60 22.39 -20.93
N ASN A 298 18.21 21.13 -21.02
CA ASN A 298 16.82 20.70 -21.09
C ASN A 298 16.65 19.48 -20.18
N ILE A 299 16.41 19.75 -18.90
CA ILE A 299 16.32 18.74 -17.84
C ILE A 299 14.89 18.72 -17.32
N THR A 300 14.21 17.62 -17.53
CA THR A 300 12.89 17.35 -16.96
C THR A 300 13.03 16.45 -15.76
N GLY A 301 12.58 16.87 -14.59
CA GLY A 301 12.48 16.03 -13.39
C GLY A 301 11.03 15.75 -13.02
N VAL A 302 10.73 14.53 -12.62
CA VAL A 302 9.39 14.12 -12.17
C VAL A 302 9.49 13.58 -10.76
N GLU A 303 8.99 14.36 -9.79
CA GLU A 303 9.01 14.04 -8.36
C GLU A 303 7.58 13.82 -7.86
N ILE A 304 7.35 12.66 -7.26
CA ILE A 304 6.00 12.32 -6.79
C ILE A 304 5.59 13.10 -5.53
N ASN A 305 6.57 13.51 -4.71
CA ASN A 305 6.29 14.15 -3.43
C ASN A 305 6.31 15.68 -3.53
N PRO A 306 5.15 16.36 -3.38
CA PRO A 306 5.07 17.82 -3.47
C PRO A 306 5.86 18.53 -2.35
N ILE A 307 6.05 17.90 -1.18
CA ILE A 307 6.84 18.52 -0.11
C ILE A 307 8.31 18.64 -0.55
N ILE A 308 8.86 17.59 -1.20
CA ILE A 308 10.24 17.63 -1.70
C ILE A 308 10.35 18.63 -2.84
N ALA A 309 9.56 18.42 -3.90
CA ALA A 309 9.69 19.19 -5.14
C ALA A 309 9.36 20.67 -4.97
N THR A 310 8.31 20.98 -4.21
CA THR A 310 7.77 22.35 -4.09
C THR A 310 8.20 22.99 -2.77
N THR A 311 7.78 22.40 -1.64
CA THR A 311 7.99 23.05 -0.33
C THR A 311 9.48 23.18 0.02
N ILE A 312 10.27 22.14 -0.19
CA ILE A 312 11.70 22.15 0.19
C ILE A 312 12.53 22.81 -0.90
N MET A 313 12.51 22.27 -2.12
CA MET A 313 13.50 22.62 -3.14
C MET A 313 13.20 23.93 -3.87
N ARG A 314 11.94 24.47 -3.79
CA ARG A 314 11.55 25.70 -4.47
C ARG A 314 11.15 26.86 -3.56
N GLU A 315 10.39 26.56 -2.46
CA GLU A 315 9.75 27.62 -1.68
C GLU A 315 10.48 27.98 -0.41
N ARG A 316 10.70 27.01 0.51
CA ARG A 316 11.21 27.28 1.85
C ARG A 316 12.72 27.21 1.97
N PHE A 317 13.36 26.28 1.26
CA PHE A 317 14.79 26.00 1.45
C PHE A 317 15.57 25.94 0.12
N PRO A 318 15.24 26.76 -0.90
CA PRO A 318 15.95 26.71 -2.18
C PRO A 318 17.45 27.01 -2.04
N GLN A 319 17.84 27.77 -1.01
CA GLN A 319 19.23 28.09 -0.69
C GLN A 319 20.08 26.86 -0.36
N LEU A 320 19.49 25.77 0.15
CA LEU A 320 20.22 24.55 0.46
C LEU A 320 20.78 23.88 -0.81
N SER A 321 20.12 24.09 -1.96
CA SER A 321 20.55 23.60 -3.27
C SER A 321 21.00 24.72 -4.22
N ARG A 322 21.27 25.91 -3.71
CA ARG A 322 21.55 27.11 -4.52
C ARG A 322 20.51 27.38 -5.60
N GLY A 323 19.24 27.11 -5.29
CA GLY A 323 18.15 27.35 -6.24
C GLY A 323 18.10 26.38 -7.41
N LEU A 324 18.64 25.17 -7.27
CA LEU A 324 18.76 24.16 -8.33
C LEU A 324 17.44 23.94 -9.11
N TYR A 325 16.31 23.83 -8.41
CA TYR A 325 14.99 23.62 -9.01
C TYR A 325 14.32 24.89 -9.54
N LEU A 326 14.96 26.06 -9.36
CA LEU A 326 14.51 27.34 -9.89
C LEU A 326 15.26 27.76 -11.16
N ARG A 327 16.26 26.97 -11.58
CA ARG A 327 17.02 27.25 -12.80
C ARG A 327 16.14 27.16 -14.05
N PRO A 328 16.36 28.01 -15.06
CA PRO A 328 15.58 27.99 -16.30
C PRO A 328 15.78 26.72 -17.12
N ASP A 329 16.91 26.02 -16.93
CA ASP A 329 17.25 24.76 -17.61
C ASP A 329 16.54 23.54 -17.00
N VAL A 330 15.86 23.70 -15.84
CA VAL A 330 15.35 22.61 -15.01
C VAL A 330 13.82 22.74 -14.86
N HIS A 331 13.10 21.74 -15.33
CA HIS A 331 11.63 21.69 -15.30
C HIS A 331 11.17 20.53 -14.43
N ILE A 332 10.70 20.82 -13.20
CA ILE A 332 10.22 19.80 -12.27
C ILE A 332 8.70 19.74 -12.27
N PHE A 333 8.19 18.54 -12.48
CA PHE A 333 6.77 18.21 -12.42
C PHE A 333 6.47 17.37 -11.16
N VAL A 334 5.34 17.66 -10.51
CA VAL A 334 4.88 16.89 -9.35
C VAL A 334 3.86 15.87 -9.82
N GLU A 335 4.32 14.66 -10.13
CA GLU A 335 3.49 13.61 -10.72
C GLU A 335 4.17 12.23 -10.53
N ASP A 336 3.43 11.14 -10.77
CA ASP A 336 4.00 9.81 -10.92
C ASP A 336 4.87 9.72 -12.19
N GLY A 337 6.10 9.19 -12.03
CA GLY A 337 7.08 9.17 -13.12
C GLY A 337 6.64 8.36 -14.34
N ARG A 338 5.98 7.22 -14.14
CA ARG A 338 5.50 6.39 -15.24
C ARG A 338 4.28 6.99 -15.94
N ALA A 339 3.36 7.60 -15.19
CA ALA A 339 2.21 8.32 -15.74
C ALA A 339 2.69 9.49 -16.58
N PHE A 340 3.72 10.22 -16.13
CA PHE A 340 4.35 11.28 -16.89
C PHE A 340 4.93 10.79 -18.22
N VAL A 341 5.76 9.73 -18.20
CA VAL A 341 6.34 9.14 -19.42
C VAL A 341 5.24 8.76 -20.42
N ARG A 342 4.22 8.05 -19.98
CA ARG A 342 3.11 7.64 -20.86
C ARG A 342 2.33 8.78 -21.49
N ARG A 343 2.25 9.93 -20.81
CA ARG A 343 1.57 11.12 -21.30
C ARG A 343 2.47 11.97 -22.19
N SER A 344 3.79 11.90 -21.99
CA SER A 344 4.77 12.68 -22.75
C SER A 344 4.78 12.26 -24.22
N LEU A 345 4.92 13.24 -25.10
CA LEU A 345 5.21 13.02 -26.53
C LEU A 345 6.70 13.24 -26.83
N GLU A 346 7.46 13.65 -25.83
CA GLU A 346 8.86 13.97 -25.94
C GLU A 346 9.74 12.72 -25.95
N LYS A 347 10.89 12.83 -26.63
CA LYS A 347 11.94 11.82 -26.58
C LYS A 347 13.17 12.38 -25.89
N TYR A 348 13.86 11.52 -25.17
CA TYR A 348 15.00 11.88 -24.33
C TYR A 348 16.24 11.10 -24.73
N GLN A 349 17.41 11.75 -24.64
CA GLN A 349 18.69 11.07 -24.83
C GLN A 349 19.14 10.33 -23.57
N VAL A 350 18.74 10.83 -22.39
CA VAL A 350 18.94 10.12 -21.12
C VAL A 350 17.61 10.07 -20.38
N LEU A 351 17.14 8.87 -20.04
CA LEU A 351 16.07 8.63 -19.10
C LEU A 351 16.65 7.92 -17.89
N GLN A 352 16.63 8.56 -16.74
CA GLN A 352 17.35 8.10 -15.55
C GLN A 352 16.43 7.93 -14.33
N ALA A 353 16.69 6.88 -13.55
CA ALA A 353 16.14 6.67 -12.23
C ALA A 353 17.19 6.07 -11.29
N THR A 354 17.63 6.84 -10.30
CA THR A 354 18.67 6.45 -9.35
C THR A 354 18.06 6.10 -8.00
N LEU A 355 18.14 4.84 -7.60
CA LEU A 355 17.63 4.31 -6.33
C LEU A 355 16.19 4.76 -6.03
N VAL A 356 15.40 4.97 -7.09
CA VAL A 356 13.98 5.28 -6.95
C VAL A 356 13.27 4.01 -6.52
N ASP A 357 12.85 3.98 -5.27
CA ASP A 357 12.09 2.88 -4.73
C ASP A 357 10.88 3.37 -3.94
N THR A 358 9.91 2.48 -3.86
CA THR A 358 8.67 2.73 -3.14
C THR A 358 8.79 2.39 -1.65
N TRP A 359 9.97 2.02 -1.17
CA TRP A 359 10.18 1.63 0.22
C TRP A 359 9.78 2.72 1.20
N ALA A 360 9.97 3.98 0.80
CA ALA A 360 9.55 5.13 1.56
C ALA A 360 8.14 5.63 1.20
N SER A 361 7.67 5.37 0.00
CA SER A 361 6.36 5.86 -0.48
C SER A 361 5.19 4.92 -0.19
N THR A 362 5.44 3.69 0.27
CA THR A 362 4.41 2.71 0.66
C THR A 362 3.71 3.01 1.98
N ALA A 363 3.56 4.25 2.24
CA ALA A 363 2.86 4.79 3.39
C ALA A 363 1.40 4.39 3.51
N ALA A 364 0.77 3.95 2.45
CA ALA A 364 -0.56 3.39 2.48
C ALA A 364 -0.65 2.03 3.19
N GLY A 365 0.52 1.47 3.59
CA GLY A 365 0.66 0.46 4.64
C GLY A 365 -0.01 -0.89 4.46
N ALA A 366 -1.01 -0.97 3.63
CA ALA A 366 -1.71 -2.20 3.34
C ALA A 366 -0.90 -3.13 2.41
N PHE A 367 0.17 -2.62 1.81
CA PHE A 367 0.84 -3.25 0.67
C PHE A 367 2.36 -3.25 0.83
N ALA A 368 2.84 -3.75 1.95
CA ALA A 368 4.26 -3.79 2.32
C ALA A 368 5.14 -4.67 1.42
N LEU A 369 4.54 -5.54 0.65
CA LEU A 369 5.15 -6.15 -0.52
C LEU A 369 4.73 -5.30 -1.71
N SER A 370 5.24 -4.06 -1.73
CA SER A 370 4.73 -3.02 -2.60
C SER A 370 4.92 -3.36 -4.06
N GLU A 371 3.85 -3.15 -4.77
CA GLU A 371 3.87 -2.99 -6.19
C GLU A 371 4.83 -1.87 -6.57
N ASN A 372 5.69 -2.16 -7.50
CA ASN A 372 6.50 -1.12 -8.10
C ASN A 372 6.26 -1.06 -9.60
N ASN A 373 5.39 -0.17 -10.01
CA ASN A 373 5.01 0.01 -11.40
C ASN A 373 6.11 0.65 -12.26
N LEU A 374 7.21 1.10 -11.67
CA LEU A 374 8.37 1.61 -12.40
C LEU A 374 9.25 0.48 -12.98
N TYR A 375 9.17 -0.72 -12.40
CA TYR A 375 10.03 -1.85 -12.75
C TYR A 375 9.20 -3.04 -13.26
N THR A 376 8.47 -2.83 -14.35
CA THR A 376 7.74 -3.88 -15.07
C THR A 376 8.17 -3.93 -16.53
N THR A 377 7.89 -5.02 -17.21
CA THR A 377 8.18 -5.15 -18.65
C THR A 377 7.51 -4.06 -19.46
N GLU A 378 6.25 -3.77 -19.13
CA GLU A 378 5.48 -2.71 -19.80
C GLU A 378 6.07 -1.32 -19.52
N ALA A 379 6.59 -1.09 -18.30
CA ALA A 379 7.28 0.18 -17.98
C ALA A 379 8.56 0.33 -18.80
N PHE A 380 9.36 -0.72 -18.91
CA PHE A 380 10.59 -0.69 -19.70
C PHE A 380 10.31 -0.45 -21.19
N ARG A 381 9.24 -1.04 -21.72
CA ARG A 381 8.80 -0.72 -23.08
C ARG A 381 8.38 0.75 -23.21
N ASP A 382 7.62 1.27 -22.25
CA ASP A 382 7.23 2.69 -22.24
C ASP A 382 8.48 3.59 -22.23
N TYR A 383 9.48 3.31 -21.39
CA TYR A 383 10.73 4.09 -21.32
C TYR A 383 11.53 4.02 -22.64
N LEU A 384 11.76 2.81 -23.16
CA LEU A 384 12.53 2.60 -24.38
C LEU A 384 11.89 3.26 -25.61
N THR A 385 10.55 3.37 -25.66
CA THR A 385 9.85 4.07 -26.74
C THR A 385 9.95 5.59 -26.66
N HIS A 386 10.28 6.13 -25.47
CA HIS A 386 10.52 7.56 -25.24
C HIS A 386 12.00 7.97 -25.34
N LEU A 387 12.86 7.04 -25.74
CA LEU A 387 14.25 7.38 -26.07
C LEU A 387 14.38 7.84 -27.51
N THR A 388 15.37 8.71 -27.75
CA THR A 388 15.92 8.96 -29.08
C THR A 388 16.63 7.71 -29.60
N ASP A 389 17.02 7.68 -30.86
CA ASP A 389 17.72 6.52 -31.44
C ASP A 389 19.06 6.22 -30.75
N ASP A 390 19.76 7.27 -30.29
CA ASP A 390 21.00 7.20 -29.50
C ASP A 390 20.74 7.20 -27.99
N GLY A 391 19.47 7.17 -27.57
CA GLY A 391 19.06 7.34 -26.18
C GLY A 391 19.41 6.15 -25.28
N ILE A 392 19.62 6.46 -24.01
CA ILE A 392 20.00 5.50 -22.97
C ILE A 392 19.01 5.59 -21.79
N LEU A 393 18.44 4.46 -21.42
CA LEU A 393 17.71 4.25 -20.17
C LEU A 393 18.70 3.83 -19.10
N VAL A 394 18.70 4.48 -17.95
CA VAL A 394 19.67 4.24 -16.88
C VAL A 394 18.97 4.00 -15.55
N PHE A 395 19.26 2.88 -14.94
CA PHE A 395 18.82 2.56 -13.58
C PHE A 395 20.00 2.28 -12.68
N THR A 396 20.06 2.93 -11.53
CA THR A 396 20.98 2.54 -10.46
C THR A 396 20.23 1.80 -9.37
N ARG A 397 20.70 0.58 -9.05
CA ARG A 397 20.10 -0.29 -8.02
C ARG A 397 21.19 -0.91 -7.15
N TRP A 398 20.78 -1.53 -6.04
CA TRP A 398 21.69 -2.28 -5.20
C TRP A 398 22.16 -3.56 -5.90
N GLY A 399 23.47 -3.68 -6.01
CA GLY A 399 24.19 -4.89 -6.46
C GLY A 399 24.53 -5.76 -5.26
N PHE A 400 24.32 -7.05 -5.39
CA PHE A 400 24.59 -8.09 -4.38
C PHE A 400 25.38 -9.23 -5.00
N ASP A 401 25.90 -10.13 -4.18
CA ASP A 401 26.49 -11.40 -4.59
C ASP A 401 25.77 -12.56 -3.88
N PRO A 402 25.01 -13.39 -4.61
CA PRO A 402 24.65 -13.32 -6.05
C PRO A 402 23.72 -12.13 -6.36
N PRO A 403 23.80 -11.56 -7.61
CA PRO A 403 23.00 -10.40 -8.00
C PRO A 403 21.51 -10.72 -8.08
N ARG A 404 20.65 -9.75 -7.76
CA ARG A 404 19.18 -9.90 -7.73
C ARG A 404 18.48 -8.78 -8.47
N GLU A 405 18.39 -7.58 -7.87
CA GLU A 405 17.66 -6.44 -8.43
C GLU A 405 18.26 -6.02 -9.78
N SER A 406 19.57 -5.80 -9.84
CA SER A 406 20.25 -5.42 -11.07
C SER A 406 20.13 -6.50 -12.16
N LEU A 407 20.17 -7.79 -11.79
CA LEU A 407 19.98 -8.89 -12.74
C LEU A 407 18.51 -9.01 -13.20
N ARG A 408 17.54 -8.72 -12.31
CA ARG A 408 16.12 -8.64 -12.69
C ARG A 408 15.84 -7.48 -13.65
N LEU A 409 16.53 -6.32 -13.50
CA LEU A 409 16.44 -5.23 -14.48
C LEU A 409 16.84 -5.72 -15.89
N ILE A 410 17.88 -6.55 -15.98
CA ILE A 410 18.29 -7.17 -17.26
C ILE A 410 17.17 -8.06 -17.81
N SER A 411 16.54 -8.88 -16.96
CA SER A 411 15.41 -9.71 -17.39
C SER A 411 14.25 -8.88 -17.96
N LEU A 412 13.93 -7.73 -17.35
CA LEU A 412 12.91 -6.81 -17.85
C LEU A 412 13.31 -6.19 -19.20
N ALA A 413 14.57 -5.73 -19.29
CA ALA A 413 15.12 -5.14 -20.51
C ALA A 413 15.12 -6.14 -21.68
N MET A 414 15.51 -7.39 -21.43
CA MET A 414 15.53 -8.44 -22.45
C MET A 414 14.15 -8.68 -23.07
N VAL A 415 13.10 -8.71 -22.23
CA VAL A 415 11.73 -8.88 -22.73
C VAL A 415 11.26 -7.65 -23.48
N ALA A 416 11.45 -6.46 -22.90
CA ALA A 416 11.00 -5.20 -23.53
C ALA A 416 11.71 -4.94 -24.87
N LEU A 417 13.02 -5.20 -24.98
CA LEU A 417 13.78 -5.06 -26.23
C LEU A 417 13.27 -6.04 -27.28
N ARG A 418 13.04 -7.30 -26.92
CA ARG A 418 12.48 -8.30 -27.86
C ARG A 418 11.10 -7.92 -28.36
N GLU A 419 10.23 -7.41 -27.50
CA GLU A 419 8.91 -6.87 -27.88
C GLU A 419 9.02 -5.68 -28.85
N LEU A 420 10.10 -4.92 -28.77
CA LEU A 420 10.39 -3.79 -29.67
C LEU A 420 11.17 -4.20 -30.94
N GLY A 421 11.35 -5.50 -31.14
CA GLY A 421 11.96 -6.06 -32.36
C GLY A 421 13.49 -6.19 -32.32
N GLU A 422 14.11 -6.04 -31.16
CA GLU A 422 15.56 -6.22 -30.99
C GLU A 422 15.88 -7.69 -30.61
N PRO A 423 16.46 -8.47 -31.53
CA PRO A 423 16.66 -9.91 -31.31
C PRO A 423 17.80 -10.24 -30.34
N ASP A 424 18.78 -9.34 -30.20
CA ASP A 424 20.00 -9.54 -29.41
C ASP A 424 20.14 -8.49 -28.29
N PRO A 425 19.43 -8.65 -27.16
CA PRO A 425 19.51 -7.72 -26.04
C PRO A 425 20.89 -7.55 -25.43
N ALA A 426 21.80 -8.51 -25.60
CA ALA A 426 23.17 -8.47 -25.08
C ALA A 426 23.97 -7.27 -25.60
N ARG A 427 23.67 -6.80 -26.81
CA ARG A 427 24.34 -5.65 -27.43
C ARG A 427 23.81 -4.29 -26.95
N HIS A 428 22.72 -4.30 -26.16
CA HIS A 428 22.01 -3.10 -25.68
C HIS A 428 22.30 -2.78 -24.23
N VAL A 429 23.14 -3.54 -23.54
CA VAL A 429 23.33 -3.46 -22.10
C VAL A 429 24.78 -3.17 -21.74
N ILE A 430 24.99 -2.25 -20.79
CA ILE A 430 26.27 -2.06 -20.07
C ILE A 430 25.93 -2.05 -18.57
N VAL A 431 26.76 -2.67 -17.74
CA VAL A 431 26.62 -2.66 -16.28
C VAL A 431 27.94 -2.28 -15.63
N ALA A 432 27.91 -1.21 -14.84
CA ALA A 432 29.03 -0.72 -14.03
C ALA A 432 28.71 -0.87 -12.55
N ARG A 433 29.70 -1.25 -11.75
CA ARG A 433 29.60 -1.47 -10.30
C ARG A 433 30.52 -0.52 -9.54
N ALA A 434 29.96 0.25 -8.60
CA ALA A 434 30.74 1.03 -7.64
C ALA A 434 30.97 0.22 -6.36
N GLY A 435 32.05 0.55 -5.62
CA GLY A 435 32.37 -0.06 -4.33
C GLY A 435 33.26 -1.30 -4.40
N SER A 436 33.69 -1.76 -3.24
CA SER A 436 34.64 -2.85 -3.06
C SER A 436 33.94 -4.23 -2.97
N ARG A 437 34.71 -5.30 -3.15
CA ARG A 437 34.22 -6.68 -2.93
C ARG A 437 33.79 -6.93 -1.48
N ALA A 438 34.40 -6.26 -0.51
CA ALA A 438 34.02 -6.39 0.90
C ALA A 438 32.64 -5.78 1.18
N GLU A 439 32.39 -4.60 0.60
CA GLU A 439 31.06 -3.95 0.69
C GLU A 439 29.99 -4.76 -0.04
N LEU A 440 30.31 -5.32 -1.22
CA LEU A 440 29.41 -6.19 -1.96
C LEU A 440 28.95 -7.39 -1.12
N ALA A 441 29.87 -8.02 -0.39
CA ALA A 441 29.58 -9.17 0.47
C ALA A 441 28.80 -8.77 1.76
N ALA A 442 28.96 -7.54 2.25
CA ALA A 442 28.37 -7.08 3.51
C ALA A 442 26.96 -6.48 3.32
N TRP A 443 26.86 -5.39 2.56
CA TRP A 443 25.64 -4.56 2.49
C TRP A 443 25.12 -4.36 1.07
N GLY A 444 25.86 -4.84 0.09
CA GLY A 444 25.68 -4.53 -1.31
C GLY A 444 26.41 -3.23 -1.71
N VAL A 445 26.48 -3.00 -3.00
CA VAL A 445 27.07 -1.84 -3.64
C VAL A 445 26.11 -1.30 -4.70
N GLN A 446 26.45 -0.19 -5.36
CA GLN A 446 25.61 0.32 -6.44
C GLN A 446 25.99 -0.29 -7.79
N ASP A 447 25.02 -0.89 -8.46
CA ASP A 447 25.09 -1.27 -9.87
C ASP A 447 24.32 -0.24 -10.70
N THR A 448 24.99 0.35 -11.70
CA THR A 448 24.36 1.20 -12.70
C THR A 448 24.20 0.42 -13.98
N VAL A 449 22.97 0.25 -14.41
CA VAL A 449 22.55 -0.52 -15.59
C VAL A 449 22.13 0.45 -16.69
N PHE A 450 22.81 0.38 -17.82
CA PHE A 450 22.52 1.16 -19.02
C PHE A 450 21.85 0.26 -20.04
N ILE A 451 20.76 0.74 -20.62
CA ILE A 451 20.00 0.03 -21.65
C ILE A 451 19.78 0.99 -22.81
N SER A 452 20.39 0.73 -23.94
CA SER A 452 20.28 1.56 -25.13
C SER A 452 19.09 1.18 -26.01
N ARG A 453 18.52 2.15 -26.71
CA ARG A 453 17.44 1.89 -27.68
C ARG A 453 17.94 1.11 -28.90
N ARG A 454 19.15 1.40 -29.37
CA ARG A 454 19.89 0.65 -30.41
C ARG A 454 21.13 0.00 -29.83
N PRO A 455 21.71 -1.03 -30.46
CA PRO A 455 22.97 -1.62 -30.01
C PRO A 455 24.04 -0.57 -29.74
N PHE A 456 24.78 -0.69 -28.64
CA PHE A 456 25.87 0.22 -28.34
C PHE A 456 26.93 0.15 -29.44
N PRO A 457 27.33 1.28 -30.07
CA PRO A 457 28.47 1.32 -30.97
C PRO A 457 29.78 1.15 -30.21
N ALA A 458 30.81 0.72 -30.91
CA ALA A 458 32.14 0.45 -30.30
C ALA A 458 32.72 1.69 -29.58
N ASP A 459 32.48 2.89 -30.11
CA ASP A 459 32.95 4.14 -29.50
C ASP A 459 32.27 4.41 -28.15
N ASP A 460 30.97 4.10 -28.00
CA ASP A 460 30.27 4.21 -26.74
C ASP A 460 30.79 3.19 -25.71
N ILE A 461 31.06 1.96 -26.14
CA ILE A 461 31.60 0.93 -25.25
C ILE A 461 33.02 1.33 -24.77
N ASN A 462 33.84 1.88 -25.65
CA ASN A 462 35.19 2.36 -25.29
C ASN A 462 35.11 3.56 -24.33
N ARG A 463 34.22 4.50 -24.58
CA ARG A 463 34.00 5.64 -23.67
C ARG A 463 33.48 5.18 -22.32
N ALA A 464 32.53 4.22 -22.28
CA ALA A 464 32.03 3.65 -21.04
C ALA A 464 33.15 2.95 -20.26
N ARG A 465 33.96 2.15 -20.92
CA ARG A 465 35.11 1.46 -20.30
C ARG A 465 36.12 2.46 -19.70
N ALA A 466 36.45 3.51 -20.44
CA ALA A 466 37.34 4.56 -19.95
C ALA A 466 36.74 5.29 -18.75
N ALA A 467 35.46 5.67 -18.79
CA ALA A 467 34.79 6.36 -17.71
C ALA A 467 34.59 5.49 -16.45
N ILE A 468 34.35 4.20 -16.61
CA ILE A 468 34.29 3.22 -15.51
C ILE A 468 35.67 3.14 -14.81
N ALA A 469 36.76 3.10 -15.59
CA ALA A 469 38.10 3.08 -15.04
C ALA A 469 38.48 4.38 -14.35
N GLU A 470 38.12 5.54 -14.93
CA GLU A 470 38.36 6.87 -14.35
C GLU A 470 37.64 7.04 -13.02
N GLY A 471 36.40 6.55 -12.93
CA GLY A 471 35.60 6.56 -11.70
C GLY A 471 35.98 5.50 -10.67
N ASN A 472 37.08 4.76 -10.89
CA ASN A 472 37.53 3.66 -10.03
C ASN A 472 36.42 2.62 -9.74
N MET A 473 35.63 2.32 -10.77
CA MET A 473 34.55 1.34 -10.74
C MET A 473 34.96 0.04 -11.48
N HIS A 474 34.08 -0.95 -11.42
CA HIS A 474 34.30 -2.23 -12.06
C HIS A 474 33.29 -2.46 -13.19
N PRO A 475 33.73 -2.83 -14.42
CA PRO A 475 32.82 -3.31 -15.45
C PRO A 475 32.25 -4.66 -15.01
N VAL A 476 30.93 -4.78 -14.97
CA VAL A 476 30.23 -6.05 -14.68
C VAL A 476 29.78 -6.70 -15.97
N TYR A 477 29.34 -5.90 -16.93
CA TYR A 477 29.02 -6.38 -18.28
C TYR A 477 29.30 -5.29 -19.33
N LEU A 478 29.95 -5.70 -20.39
CA LEU A 478 30.17 -4.92 -21.60
C LEU A 478 29.85 -5.78 -22.85
N PRO A 479 29.21 -5.23 -23.90
CA PRO A 479 28.78 -6.00 -25.07
C PRO A 479 29.90 -6.70 -25.84
N ASP A 480 31.13 -6.18 -25.79
CA ASP A 480 32.32 -6.66 -26.52
C ASP A 480 33.24 -7.53 -25.65
N GLU A 481 32.85 -7.82 -24.38
CA GLU A 481 33.71 -8.55 -23.45
C GLU A 481 32.94 -9.65 -22.72
N MET A 482 33.43 -10.86 -22.73
CA MET A 482 32.84 -12.02 -22.05
C MET A 482 33.35 -12.13 -20.61
N ILE A 483 32.94 -11.22 -19.74
CA ILE A 483 33.24 -11.25 -18.30
C ILE A 483 32.49 -12.43 -17.68
N PRO A 484 33.14 -13.42 -17.05
CA PRO A 484 32.47 -14.60 -16.49
C PRO A 484 31.70 -14.25 -15.22
N ASN A 485 30.39 -14.04 -15.34
CA ASN A 485 29.48 -13.77 -14.25
C ASN A 485 28.02 -14.01 -14.68
N GLN A 486 27.09 -13.87 -13.73
CA GLN A 486 25.67 -14.16 -13.91
C GLN A 486 24.98 -13.25 -14.94
N PHE A 487 25.46 -12.04 -15.16
CA PHE A 487 24.93 -11.12 -16.19
C PHE A 487 25.24 -11.65 -17.59
N THR A 488 26.49 -12.07 -17.83
CA THR A 488 26.89 -12.66 -19.07
C THR A 488 26.16 -13.98 -19.33
N GLU A 489 26.04 -14.83 -18.29
CA GLU A 489 25.31 -16.09 -18.40
C GLU A 489 23.85 -15.89 -18.78
N LEU A 490 23.15 -14.92 -18.15
CA LEU A 490 21.75 -14.62 -18.45
C LEU A 490 21.56 -14.05 -19.86
N LEU A 491 22.36 -13.04 -20.24
CA LEU A 491 22.24 -12.34 -21.52
C LEU A 491 22.54 -13.24 -22.72
N HIS A 492 23.48 -14.18 -22.58
CA HIS A 492 23.86 -15.13 -23.62
C HIS A 492 23.22 -16.52 -23.47
N SER A 493 22.23 -16.64 -22.51
CA SER A 493 21.52 -17.90 -22.34
C SER A 493 20.66 -18.22 -23.57
N ALA A 494 20.73 -19.46 -24.05
CA ALA A 494 19.85 -19.94 -25.11
C ALA A 494 18.35 -19.94 -24.68
N ASP A 495 18.08 -20.21 -23.40
CA ASP A 495 16.76 -20.13 -22.79
C ASP A 495 16.83 -19.38 -21.46
N PRO A 496 16.62 -18.04 -21.48
CA PRO A 496 16.65 -17.23 -20.27
C PRO A 496 15.63 -17.68 -19.22
N ALA A 497 14.48 -18.23 -19.62
CA ALA A 497 13.45 -18.68 -18.66
C ALA A 497 13.92 -19.93 -17.89
N VAL A 498 14.66 -20.83 -18.52
CA VAL A 498 15.29 -21.98 -17.83
C VAL A 498 16.36 -21.50 -16.87
N TYR A 499 17.21 -20.55 -17.30
CA TYR A 499 18.22 -19.96 -16.43
C TYR A 499 17.60 -19.33 -15.20
N GLN A 500 16.59 -18.47 -15.36
CA GLN A 500 15.88 -17.78 -14.28
C GLN A 500 15.23 -18.76 -13.28
N ARG A 501 14.64 -19.85 -13.74
CA ARG A 501 14.08 -20.89 -12.87
C ARG A 501 15.12 -21.64 -12.05
N ARG A 502 16.36 -21.79 -12.56
CA ARG A 502 17.46 -22.47 -11.85
C ARG A 502 18.23 -21.55 -10.92
N TYR A 503 18.13 -20.25 -11.14
CA TYR A 503 18.82 -19.25 -10.34
C TYR A 503 18.37 -19.29 -8.86
N PRO A 504 19.27 -18.98 -7.88
CA PRO A 504 18.93 -19.01 -6.46
C PRO A 504 17.79 -18.08 -6.06
N PHE A 505 17.64 -16.96 -6.78
CA PHE A 505 16.60 -15.97 -6.55
C PHE A 505 15.63 -15.89 -7.73
N ASP A 506 14.40 -15.46 -7.45
CA ASP A 506 13.47 -15.11 -8.52
C ASP A 506 13.93 -13.80 -9.19
N ILE A 507 14.58 -13.92 -10.33
CA ILE A 507 14.99 -12.82 -11.21
C ILE A 507 14.12 -12.76 -12.48
N SER A 508 13.00 -13.46 -12.50
CA SER A 508 12.08 -13.45 -13.65
C SER A 508 11.51 -12.04 -13.88
N PRO A 509 11.21 -11.69 -15.14
CA PRO A 509 10.60 -10.41 -15.43
C PRO A 509 9.21 -10.31 -14.78
N VAL A 510 8.91 -9.16 -14.21
CA VAL A 510 7.60 -8.86 -13.64
C VAL A 510 6.79 -7.97 -14.57
N SER A 511 5.45 -8.05 -14.47
CA SER A 511 4.52 -7.33 -15.32
C SER A 511 3.58 -6.45 -14.51
N ASP A 512 2.81 -5.58 -15.16
CA ASP A 512 1.76 -4.78 -14.53
C ASP A 512 0.66 -5.61 -13.83
N ASN A 513 0.58 -6.90 -14.17
CA ASN A 513 -0.31 -7.82 -13.47
C ASN A 513 0.34 -8.45 -12.22
N ARG A 514 1.67 -8.44 -12.12
CA ARG A 514 2.45 -8.95 -10.99
C ARG A 514 3.63 -8.02 -10.71
N PRO A 515 3.41 -6.77 -10.26
CA PRO A 515 4.43 -5.73 -10.19
C PRO A 515 5.30 -5.79 -8.92
N PHE A 516 5.69 -6.99 -8.48
CA PHE A 516 6.44 -7.21 -7.24
C PHE A 516 7.94 -7.36 -7.53
N PHE A 517 8.57 -6.28 -8.01
CA PHE A 517 9.97 -6.26 -8.43
C PHE A 517 10.95 -6.66 -7.32
N PHE A 518 10.70 -6.25 -6.08
CA PHE A 518 11.58 -6.52 -4.94
C PHE A 518 11.39 -7.90 -4.32
N TYR A 519 10.32 -8.61 -4.68
CA TYR A 519 10.10 -9.97 -4.23
C TYR A 519 10.99 -10.95 -5.00
N SER A 520 12.08 -11.43 -4.39
CA SER A 520 13.09 -12.24 -5.07
C SER A 520 13.22 -13.68 -4.56
N VAL A 521 12.26 -14.17 -3.73
CA VAL A 521 12.27 -15.56 -3.25
C VAL A 521 11.62 -16.47 -4.29
N GLN A 522 12.32 -17.54 -4.69
CA GLN A 522 11.77 -18.55 -5.59
C GLN A 522 10.56 -19.26 -4.93
N PRO A 523 9.48 -19.54 -5.66
CA PRO A 523 8.33 -20.26 -5.11
C PRO A 523 8.69 -21.60 -4.44
N ARG A 524 9.66 -22.33 -4.98
CA ARG A 524 10.14 -23.62 -4.43
C ARG A 524 10.88 -23.47 -3.09
N ASP A 525 11.49 -22.31 -2.84
CA ASP A 525 12.38 -22.09 -1.69
C ASP A 525 11.71 -21.32 -0.55
N VAL A 526 10.43 -20.96 -0.70
CA VAL A 526 9.68 -20.15 0.27
C VAL A 526 9.72 -20.76 1.68
N TRP A 527 9.43 -22.06 1.80
CA TRP A 527 9.41 -22.71 3.11
C TRP A 527 10.79 -22.82 3.74
N ASN A 528 11.81 -23.08 2.93
CA ASN A 528 13.18 -23.09 3.40
C ASN A 528 13.61 -21.70 3.89
N PHE A 529 13.25 -20.65 3.14
CA PHE A 529 13.53 -19.28 3.50
C PHE A 529 12.80 -18.85 4.78
N VAL A 530 11.51 -19.17 4.93
CA VAL A 530 10.70 -18.86 6.12
C VAL A 530 11.25 -19.54 7.38
N LEU A 531 11.69 -20.80 7.26
CA LEU A 531 12.14 -21.59 8.42
C LEU A 531 13.60 -21.33 8.81
N HIS A 532 14.46 -20.95 7.86
CA HIS A 532 15.91 -20.86 8.06
C HIS A 532 16.51 -19.48 7.77
N ALA A 533 15.67 -18.44 7.55
CA ALA A 533 16.17 -17.09 7.29
C ALA A 533 17.04 -16.58 8.44
N SER A 534 18.33 -16.36 8.17
CA SER A 534 19.27 -15.84 9.15
C SER A 534 19.14 -14.31 9.26
N THR A 535 18.94 -13.80 10.47
CA THR A 535 18.90 -12.36 10.75
C THR A 535 20.23 -11.65 10.53
N ARG A 536 21.30 -12.39 10.27
CA ARG A 536 22.68 -11.89 10.16
C ARG A 536 23.15 -11.70 8.70
N THR A 537 22.34 -12.06 7.71
CA THR A 537 22.72 -11.94 6.30
C THR A 537 22.06 -10.74 5.63
N ALA A 538 22.71 -10.17 4.60
CA ALA A 538 22.12 -9.14 3.74
C ALA A 538 20.79 -9.62 3.12
N ASP A 539 20.67 -10.91 2.84
CA ASP A 539 19.46 -11.57 2.36
C ASP A 539 18.24 -11.33 3.26
N TYR A 540 18.45 -11.39 4.56
CA TYR A 540 17.38 -11.16 5.52
C TYR A 540 16.83 -9.73 5.46
N LYS A 541 17.69 -8.72 5.26
CA LYS A 541 17.23 -7.32 5.15
C LYS A 541 16.35 -7.11 3.92
N ILE A 542 16.73 -7.69 2.78
CA ILE A 542 16.04 -7.49 1.50
C ILE A 542 14.74 -8.31 1.44
N ASN A 543 14.81 -9.58 1.88
CA ASN A 543 13.69 -10.51 1.80
C ASN A 543 12.94 -10.67 3.12
N ARG A 544 13.21 -9.83 4.14
CA ARG A 544 12.53 -9.90 5.46
C ARG A 544 11.01 -9.80 5.34
N ALA A 545 10.51 -9.13 4.33
CA ALA A 545 9.09 -9.06 4.05
C ALA A 545 8.44 -10.43 3.79
N VAL A 546 9.20 -11.42 3.32
CA VAL A 546 8.69 -12.76 2.99
C VAL A 546 8.41 -13.60 4.23
N PRO A 547 9.39 -13.85 5.14
CA PRO A 547 9.10 -14.49 6.43
C PRO A 547 7.97 -13.77 7.17
N LEU A 548 8.01 -12.45 7.20
CA LEU A 548 6.99 -11.65 7.85
C LEU A 548 5.60 -11.86 7.26
N LEU A 549 5.46 -11.99 5.94
CA LEU A 549 4.17 -12.28 5.29
C LEU A 549 3.58 -13.60 5.81
N PHE A 550 4.42 -14.65 5.96
CA PHE A 550 3.98 -15.94 6.49
C PHE A 550 3.80 -15.92 8.02
N GLU A 551 4.58 -15.13 8.75
CA GLU A 551 4.34 -14.86 10.17
C GLU A 551 2.98 -14.15 10.35
N LEU A 552 2.68 -13.13 9.54
CA LEU A 552 1.38 -12.45 9.55
C LEU A 552 0.24 -13.40 9.15
N LEU A 553 0.46 -14.30 8.19
CA LEU A 553 -0.52 -15.33 7.85
C LEU A 553 -0.77 -16.25 9.06
N GLY A 554 0.29 -16.67 9.76
CA GLY A 554 0.20 -17.44 11.00
C GLY A 554 -0.53 -16.70 12.12
N VAL A 555 -0.21 -15.42 12.33
CA VAL A 555 -0.88 -14.56 13.32
C VAL A 555 -2.35 -14.35 12.93
N SER A 556 -2.64 -14.12 11.66
CA SER A 556 -4.02 -13.97 11.15
C SER A 556 -4.82 -15.25 11.31
N LEU A 557 -4.20 -16.42 11.09
CA LEU A 557 -4.82 -17.72 11.34
C LEU A 557 -5.12 -17.91 12.84
N LEU A 558 -4.17 -17.58 13.71
CA LEU A 558 -4.37 -17.63 15.17
C LEU A 558 -5.47 -16.67 15.60
N ALA A 559 -5.46 -15.43 15.11
CA ALA A 559 -6.50 -14.44 15.35
C ALA A 559 -7.89 -14.94 14.89
N THR A 560 -7.94 -15.55 13.72
CA THR A 560 -9.16 -16.20 13.20
C THR A 560 -9.66 -17.29 14.13
N LEU A 561 -8.78 -18.19 14.59
CA LEU A 561 -9.14 -19.26 15.54
C LEU A 561 -9.64 -18.69 16.89
N ILE A 562 -9.01 -17.63 17.38
CA ILE A 562 -9.46 -16.92 18.58
C ILE A 562 -10.86 -16.33 18.38
N ILE A 563 -11.10 -15.59 17.29
CA ILE A 563 -12.44 -15.04 16.96
C ILE A 563 -13.49 -16.14 16.92
N LEU A 564 -13.17 -17.29 16.32
CA LEU A 564 -14.07 -18.44 16.25
C LEU A 564 -14.27 -19.13 17.61
N ALA A 565 -13.29 -19.08 18.50
CA ALA A 565 -13.41 -19.62 19.86
C ALA A 565 -14.20 -18.72 20.80
N LEU A 566 -14.19 -17.40 20.60
CA LEU A 566 -14.84 -16.41 21.48
C LEU A 566 -16.35 -16.69 21.71
N PRO A 567 -17.19 -17.00 20.72
CA PRO A 567 -18.61 -17.30 20.95
C PRO A 567 -18.81 -18.50 21.88
N VAL A 568 -17.91 -19.50 21.79
CA VAL A 568 -17.96 -20.67 22.69
C VAL A 568 -17.54 -20.30 24.10
N MET A 569 -16.43 -19.58 24.25
CA MET A 569 -15.82 -19.25 25.53
C MET A 569 -16.62 -18.21 26.31
N VAL A 570 -17.09 -17.16 25.65
CA VAL A 570 -17.72 -16.00 26.30
C VAL A 570 -19.25 -16.17 26.40
N LEU A 571 -19.88 -16.77 25.41
CA LEU A 571 -21.34 -16.87 25.31
C LEU A 571 -21.85 -18.29 25.59
N GLY A 572 -20.95 -19.28 25.79
CA GLY A 572 -21.34 -20.67 25.95
C GLY A 572 -22.06 -21.28 24.73
N THR A 573 -22.02 -20.58 23.58
CA THR A 573 -22.72 -21.03 22.36
C THR A 573 -21.86 -22.04 21.62
N ARG A 574 -22.39 -23.26 21.38
CA ARG A 574 -21.70 -24.28 20.60
C ARG A 574 -21.93 -24.05 19.11
N LEU A 575 -20.94 -24.38 18.30
CA LEU A 575 -21.11 -24.39 16.84
C LEU A 575 -22.29 -25.29 16.47
N PRO A 576 -23.22 -24.80 15.63
CA PRO A 576 -24.35 -25.63 15.19
C PRO A 576 -23.87 -26.92 14.56
N ARG A 577 -24.37 -28.06 15.02
CA ARG A 577 -24.00 -29.39 14.50
C ARG A 577 -24.83 -29.79 13.27
N GLU A 578 -25.90 -29.08 13.02
CA GLU A 578 -26.79 -29.35 11.89
C GLU A 578 -26.07 -29.04 10.57
N LYS A 579 -25.90 -30.06 9.71
CA LYS A 579 -25.21 -29.92 8.41
C LYS A 579 -25.72 -28.75 7.55
N PRO A 580 -27.04 -28.50 7.46
CA PRO A 580 -27.53 -27.35 6.67
C PRO A 580 -27.10 -25.99 7.22
N VAL A 581 -27.08 -25.81 8.55
CA VAL A 581 -26.64 -24.55 9.19
C VAL A 581 -25.17 -24.33 8.95
N LEU A 582 -24.35 -25.37 9.16
CA LEU A 582 -22.91 -25.30 8.91
C LEU A 582 -22.62 -24.97 7.44
N GLY A 583 -23.34 -25.60 6.50
CA GLY A 583 -23.25 -25.28 5.07
C GLY A 583 -23.59 -23.82 4.78
N PHE A 584 -24.61 -23.27 5.45
CA PHE A 584 -24.98 -21.87 5.29
C PHE A 584 -23.97 -20.91 5.96
N LEU A 585 -23.34 -21.28 7.06
CA LEU A 585 -22.27 -20.48 7.64
C LEU A 585 -21.05 -20.35 6.73
N LEU A 586 -20.75 -21.38 5.91
CA LEU A 586 -19.71 -21.30 4.86
C LEU A 586 -20.03 -20.24 3.79
N TYR A 587 -21.29 -19.90 3.59
CA TYR A 587 -21.68 -18.79 2.71
C TYR A 587 -21.09 -17.46 3.21
N PHE A 588 -21.18 -17.17 4.52
CA PHE A 588 -20.62 -15.92 5.08
C PHE A 588 -19.09 -15.88 5.00
N LEU A 589 -18.45 -17.01 5.17
CA LEU A 589 -17.00 -17.13 4.96
C LEU A 589 -16.62 -16.85 3.49
N ALA A 590 -17.37 -17.42 2.55
CA ALA A 590 -17.09 -17.25 1.13
C ALA A 590 -17.29 -15.80 0.66
N ILE A 591 -18.40 -15.14 1.06
CA ILE A 591 -18.63 -13.74 0.68
C ILE A 591 -17.66 -12.78 1.37
N GLY A 592 -17.25 -13.03 2.64
CA GLY A 592 -16.28 -12.21 3.35
C GLY A 592 -14.88 -12.30 2.73
N ALA A 593 -14.39 -13.50 2.49
CA ALA A 593 -13.12 -13.70 1.80
C ALA A 593 -13.14 -13.17 0.36
N GLY A 594 -14.25 -13.41 -0.38
CA GLY A 594 -14.43 -12.91 -1.74
C GLY A 594 -14.39 -11.38 -1.80
N TYR A 595 -15.05 -10.70 -0.87
CA TYR A 595 -15.06 -9.24 -0.80
C TYR A 595 -13.65 -8.68 -0.63
N ILE A 596 -12.90 -9.17 0.36
CA ILE A 596 -11.57 -8.64 0.67
C ILE A 596 -10.54 -8.96 -0.43
N LEU A 597 -10.63 -10.14 -1.08
CA LEU A 597 -9.75 -10.47 -2.21
C LEU A 597 -9.99 -9.49 -3.38
N ILE A 598 -11.26 -9.19 -3.68
CA ILE A 598 -11.64 -8.25 -4.72
C ILE A 598 -11.14 -6.85 -4.37
N GLU A 599 -11.38 -6.39 -3.13
CA GLU A 599 -10.97 -5.08 -2.65
C GLU A 599 -9.45 -4.87 -2.78
N VAL A 600 -8.65 -5.79 -2.22
CA VAL A 600 -7.18 -5.73 -2.27
C VAL A 600 -6.67 -5.74 -3.71
N ALA A 601 -7.20 -6.64 -4.56
CA ALA A 601 -6.79 -6.72 -5.96
C ALA A 601 -7.13 -5.43 -6.74
N LEU A 602 -8.30 -4.83 -6.50
CA LEU A 602 -8.70 -3.58 -7.14
C LEU A 602 -7.83 -2.41 -6.68
N ILE A 603 -7.58 -2.28 -5.37
CA ILE A 603 -6.71 -1.21 -4.86
C ILE A 603 -5.36 -1.26 -5.60
N GLN A 604 -4.72 -2.43 -5.61
CA GLN A 604 -3.41 -2.62 -6.26
C GLN A 604 -3.47 -2.35 -7.77
N LYS A 605 -4.49 -2.81 -8.45
CA LYS A 605 -4.63 -2.61 -9.89
C LYS A 605 -4.84 -1.15 -10.27
N PHE A 606 -5.54 -0.38 -9.43
CA PHE A 606 -5.80 1.03 -9.68
C PHE A 606 -4.66 1.97 -9.24
N VAL A 607 -3.61 1.48 -8.54
CA VAL A 607 -2.43 2.30 -8.21
C VAL A 607 -1.81 2.91 -9.46
N LEU A 608 -1.54 2.09 -10.48
CA LEU A 608 -0.96 2.56 -11.72
C LEU A 608 -1.85 3.61 -12.43
N PHE A 609 -3.16 3.44 -12.37
CA PHE A 609 -4.10 4.35 -13.02
C PHE A 609 -4.25 5.68 -12.28
N LEU A 610 -4.36 5.64 -10.96
CA LEU A 610 -4.52 6.82 -10.10
C LEU A 610 -3.19 7.50 -9.77
N GLY A 611 -2.06 6.86 -10.08
CA GLY A 611 -0.73 7.42 -9.97
C GLY A 611 -0.14 7.39 -8.55
N HIS A 612 -0.88 6.96 -7.54
CA HIS A 612 -0.36 6.83 -6.17
C HIS A 612 -1.16 5.84 -5.33
N PRO A 613 -0.49 5.00 -4.48
CA PRO A 613 -1.17 4.03 -3.61
C PRO A 613 -2.24 4.63 -2.71
N THR A 614 -1.98 5.79 -2.10
CA THR A 614 -2.96 6.46 -1.22
C THR A 614 -4.22 6.89 -1.97
N TYR A 615 -4.09 7.40 -3.20
CA TYR A 615 -5.26 7.75 -4.01
C TYR A 615 -6.03 6.50 -4.43
N ALA A 616 -5.33 5.43 -4.81
CA ALA A 616 -5.97 4.15 -5.12
C ALA A 616 -6.74 3.60 -3.92
N LEU A 617 -6.11 3.56 -2.75
CA LEU A 617 -6.74 3.14 -1.50
C LEU A 617 -8.00 3.96 -1.24
N THR A 618 -7.88 5.30 -1.21
CA THR A 618 -8.99 6.19 -0.91
C THR A 618 -10.15 6.04 -1.90
N VAL A 619 -9.86 6.11 -3.21
CA VAL A 619 -10.91 6.12 -4.24
C VAL A 619 -11.57 4.74 -4.40
N VAL A 620 -10.80 3.66 -4.35
CA VAL A 620 -11.33 2.29 -4.50
C VAL A 620 -12.16 1.90 -3.28
N ILE A 621 -11.64 2.09 -2.06
CA ILE A 621 -12.39 1.79 -0.83
C ILE A 621 -13.65 2.66 -0.76
N PHE A 622 -13.54 3.95 -1.00
CA PHE A 622 -14.71 4.84 -1.07
C PHE A 622 -15.75 4.32 -2.05
N SER A 623 -15.33 3.95 -3.27
CA SER A 623 -16.24 3.47 -4.31
C SER A 623 -16.94 2.19 -3.91
N LEU A 624 -16.18 1.22 -3.35
CA LEU A 624 -16.73 -0.06 -2.88
C LEU A 624 -17.69 0.15 -1.72
N LEU A 625 -17.32 0.96 -0.73
CA LEU A 625 -18.16 1.21 0.46
C LEU A 625 -19.45 1.93 0.13
N VAL A 626 -19.40 2.99 -0.68
CA VAL A 626 -20.61 3.72 -1.10
C VAL A 626 -21.52 2.84 -1.94
N SER A 627 -20.95 2.17 -2.96
CA SER A 627 -21.75 1.30 -3.84
C SER A 627 -22.35 0.12 -3.07
N SER A 628 -21.57 -0.55 -2.20
CA SER A 628 -22.05 -1.63 -1.35
C SER A 628 -23.10 -1.15 -0.34
N GLY A 629 -22.92 0.05 0.23
CA GLY A 629 -23.93 0.66 1.09
C GLY A 629 -25.28 0.88 0.39
N LEU A 630 -25.25 1.46 -0.81
CA LEU A 630 -26.43 1.63 -1.66
C LEU A 630 -27.07 0.30 -2.05
N GLY A 631 -26.24 -0.71 -2.39
CA GLY A 631 -26.69 -2.07 -2.65
C GLY A 631 -27.38 -2.71 -1.45
N SER A 632 -26.81 -2.55 -0.25
CA SER A 632 -27.40 -2.99 1.00
C SER A 632 -28.77 -2.35 1.23
N ALA A 633 -28.87 -1.03 1.12
CA ALA A 633 -30.14 -0.30 1.28
C ALA A 633 -31.23 -0.76 0.28
N ALA A 634 -30.79 -1.06 -0.96
CA ALA A 634 -31.70 -1.51 -2.02
C ALA A 634 -32.04 -3.00 -1.92
N SER A 635 -31.28 -3.82 -1.19
CA SER A 635 -31.40 -5.29 -1.18
C SER A 635 -32.79 -5.79 -0.78
N ARG A 636 -33.45 -5.12 0.19
CA ARG A 636 -34.82 -5.47 0.61
C ARG A 636 -35.85 -5.28 -0.52
N ARG A 637 -35.69 -4.27 -1.36
CA ARG A 637 -36.60 -4.01 -2.51
C ARG A 637 -36.28 -4.91 -3.70
N LEU A 638 -35.00 -5.07 -4.00
CA LEU A 638 -34.55 -5.79 -5.20
C LEU A 638 -34.57 -7.30 -5.02
N ILE A 639 -34.14 -7.82 -3.89
CA ILE A 639 -34.08 -9.26 -3.60
C ILE A 639 -35.36 -9.70 -2.87
N GLY A 640 -35.72 -9.04 -1.77
CA GLY A 640 -36.85 -9.39 -0.94
C GLY A 640 -36.81 -10.84 -0.47
N SER A 641 -37.93 -11.55 -0.58
CA SER A 641 -38.04 -12.99 -0.27
C SER A 641 -37.61 -13.92 -1.39
N SER A 642 -37.30 -13.41 -2.60
CA SER A 642 -37.01 -14.20 -3.78
C SER A 642 -35.64 -14.87 -3.72
N ALA A 643 -35.59 -16.20 -3.65
CA ALA A 643 -34.38 -16.99 -3.76
C ALA A 643 -33.70 -16.88 -5.15
N ALA A 644 -34.52 -16.70 -6.20
CA ALA A 644 -34.01 -16.54 -7.55
C ALA A 644 -33.24 -15.22 -7.72
N ARG A 645 -33.77 -14.11 -7.22
CA ARG A 645 -33.10 -12.82 -7.27
C ARG A 645 -31.82 -12.78 -6.39
N TRP A 646 -31.83 -13.48 -5.26
CA TRP A 646 -30.65 -13.62 -4.43
C TRP A 646 -29.54 -14.41 -5.16
N ARG A 647 -29.88 -15.55 -5.80
CA ARG A 647 -28.94 -16.29 -6.64
C ARG A 647 -28.44 -15.46 -7.82
N ALA A 648 -29.32 -14.71 -8.45
CA ALA A 648 -28.98 -13.82 -9.56
C ALA A 648 -27.99 -12.71 -9.11
N SER A 649 -28.12 -12.16 -7.88
CA SER A 649 -27.18 -11.16 -7.37
C SER A 649 -25.78 -11.74 -7.17
N LEU A 650 -25.65 -12.96 -6.65
CA LEU A 650 -24.36 -13.65 -6.48
C LEU A 650 -23.70 -13.98 -7.84
N ALA A 651 -24.49 -14.49 -8.79
CA ALA A 651 -24.00 -14.72 -10.15
C ALA A 651 -23.59 -13.41 -10.84
N GLY A 652 -24.37 -12.34 -10.62
CA GLY A 652 -24.10 -11.01 -11.13
C GLY A 652 -22.79 -10.43 -10.60
N VAL A 653 -22.47 -10.62 -9.30
CA VAL A 653 -21.16 -10.25 -8.75
C VAL A 653 -20.04 -10.95 -9.51
N ALA A 654 -20.10 -12.27 -9.63
CA ALA A 654 -19.04 -13.03 -10.30
C ALA A 654 -18.85 -12.59 -11.76
N LEU A 655 -19.95 -12.34 -12.47
CA LEU A 655 -19.93 -11.86 -13.85
C LEU A 655 -19.30 -10.47 -13.95
N LEU A 656 -19.74 -9.52 -13.09
CA LEU A 656 -19.22 -8.16 -13.12
C LEU A 656 -17.73 -8.11 -12.71
N ILE A 657 -17.30 -8.98 -11.79
CA ILE A 657 -15.87 -9.09 -11.45
C ILE A 657 -15.07 -9.65 -12.63
N ALA A 658 -15.58 -10.63 -13.35
CA ALA A 658 -14.92 -11.14 -14.56
C ALA A 658 -14.85 -10.07 -15.67
N LEU A 659 -15.91 -9.29 -15.88
CA LEU A 659 -15.91 -8.16 -16.81
C LEU A 659 -14.91 -7.09 -16.36
N LEU A 660 -14.93 -6.72 -15.08
CA LEU A 660 -14.02 -5.73 -14.52
C LEU A 660 -12.54 -6.15 -14.66
N ALA A 661 -12.23 -7.44 -14.52
CA ALA A 661 -10.89 -7.97 -14.74
C ALA A 661 -10.40 -7.76 -16.19
N VAL A 662 -11.30 -7.86 -17.16
CA VAL A 662 -11.01 -7.56 -18.58
C VAL A 662 -10.93 -6.06 -18.82
N ASP A 663 -11.92 -5.29 -18.36
CA ASP A 663 -12.04 -3.85 -18.59
C ASP A 663 -10.86 -3.08 -18.00
N VAL A 664 -10.45 -3.41 -16.77
CA VAL A 664 -9.29 -2.80 -16.10
C VAL A 664 -8.01 -3.00 -16.93
N SER A 665 -7.85 -4.16 -17.56
CA SER A 665 -6.67 -4.46 -18.37
C SER A 665 -6.68 -3.74 -19.74
N LEU A 666 -7.86 -3.47 -20.30
CA LEU A 666 -8.01 -2.89 -21.64
C LEU A 666 -8.24 -1.37 -21.63
N LEU A 667 -9.03 -0.86 -20.67
CA LEU A 667 -9.48 0.54 -20.64
C LEU A 667 -8.54 1.45 -19.87
N LEU A 668 -8.01 1.02 -18.71
CA LEU A 668 -7.17 1.90 -17.88
C LEU A 668 -5.91 2.39 -18.58
N PRO A 669 -5.18 1.60 -19.39
CA PRO A 669 -4.03 2.09 -20.12
C PRO A 669 -4.36 3.23 -21.11
N LYS A 670 -5.58 3.23 -21.68
CA LYS A 670 -6.03 4.28 -22.62
C LYS A 670 -6.46 5.56 -21.91
N ALA A 671 -6.92 5.46 -20.67
CA ALA A 671 -7.42 6.58 -19.88
C ALA A 671 -6.35 7.20 -18.95
N ILE A 672 -5.09 6.73 -19.02
CA ILE A 672 -4.03 7.14 -18.09
C ILE A 672 -3.64 8.62 -18.23
N THR A 673 -3.94 9.23 -19.36
CA THR A 673 -3.65 10.65 -19.64
C THR A 673 -4.66 11.63 -19.01
N LEU A 674 -5.76 11.11 -18.45
CA LEU A 674 -6.79 11.94 -17.84
C LEU A 674 -6.26 12.66 -16.57
N PRO A 675 -6.75 13.86 -16.25
CA PRO A 675 -6.54 14.49 -14.94
C PRO A 675 -7.04 13.62 -13.79
N LEU A 676 -6.42 13.74 -12.61
CA LEU A 676 -6.69 12.89 -11.43
C LEU A 676 -8.18 12.83 -11.06
N VAL A 677 -8.90 13.95 -11.13
CA VAL A 677 -10.34 14.01 -10.81
C VAL A 677 -11.15 13.10 -11.74
N TRP A 678 -10.85 13.12 -13.05
CA TRP A 678 -11.51 12.26 -14.02
C TRP A 678 -11.10 10.79 -13.89
N LYS A 679 -9.84 10.52 -13.54
CA LYS A 679 -9.41 9.16 -13.19
C LYS A 679 -10.21 8.63 -12.00
N GLY A 680 -10.41 9.46 -10.96
CA GLY A 680 -11.26 9.12 -9.82
C GLY A 680 -12.71 8.82 -10.24
N ALA A 681 -13.31 9.66 -11.08
CA ALA A 681 -14.67 9.45 -11.59
C ALA A 681 -14.79 8.15 -12.40
N VAL A 682 -13.85 7.85 -13.29
CA VAL A 682 -13.79 6.59 -14.05
C VAL A 682 -13.68 5.40 -13.10
N THR A 683 -12.84 5.48 -12.08
CA THR A 683 -12.69 4.42 -11.06
C THR A 683 -14.02 4.14 -10.36
N VAL A 684 -14.72 5.20 -9.91
CA VAL A 684 -16.04 5.07 -9.27
C VAL A 684 -17.04 4.40 -10.21
N VAL A 685 -17.13 4.85 -11.46
CA VAL A 685 -18.08 4.30 -12.45
C VAL A 685 -17.81 2.83 -12.75
N LEU A 686 -16.54 2.43 -12.89
CA LEU A 686 -16.16 1.05 -13.18
C LEU A 686 -16.46 0.10 -12.00
N ILE A 687 -16.19 0.55 -10.77
CA ILE A 687 -16.35 -0.28 -9.56
C ILE A 687 -17.79 -0.33 -9.10
N PHE A 688 -18.58 0.73 -9.32
CA PHE A 688 -19.92 0.90 -8.78
C PHE A 688 -20.86 -0.30 -9.03
N PRO A 689 -21.00 -0.86 -10.25
CA PRO A 689 -21.93 -1.96 -10.49
C PRO A 689 -21.59 -3.22 -9.68
N ALA A 690 -20.31 -3.58 -9.62
CA ALA A 690 -19.84 -4.73 -8.86
C ALA A 690 -20.04 -4.52 -7.36
N GLY A 691 -19.59 -3.37 -6.83
CA GLY A 691 -19.76 -3.02 -5.42
C GLY A 691 -21.23 -2.96 -4.99
N PHE A 692 -22.10 -2.41 -5.84
CA PHE A 692 -23.54 -2.37 -5.55
C PHE A 692 -24.15 -3.77 -5.38
N LEU A 693 -23.80 -4.71 -6.25
CA LEU A 693 -24.24 -6.09 -6.08
C LEU A 693 -23.58 -6.79 -4.89
N MET A 694 -22.31 -6.51 -4.61
CA MET A 694 -21.56 -7.06 -3.46
C MET A 694 -22.15 -6.63 -2.12
N GLY A 695 -22.81 -5.47 -2.04
CA GLY A 695 -23.48 -4.99 -0.83
C GLY A 695 -24.78 -5.72 -0.45
N MET A 696 -25.36 -6.50 -1.37
CA MET A 696 -26.67 -7.16 -1.13
C MET A 696 -26.58 -8.49 -0.38
N PRO A 697 -25.59 -9.37 -0.61
CA PRO A 697 -25.56 -10.73 -0.07
C PRO A 697 -25.53 -10.79 1.44
N PHE A 698 -24.69 -9.99 2.09
CA PHE A 698 -24.52 -10.04 3.54
C PHE A 698 -25.79 -9.74 4.34
N PRO A 699 -26.48 -8.59 4.17
CA PRO A 699 -27.72 -8.31 4.89
C PRO A 699 -28.85 -9.27 4.53
N THR A 700 -28.92 -9.71 3.27
CA THR A 700 -29.90 -10.72 2.83
C THR A 700 -29.69 -12.05 3.54
N GLY A 701 -28.43 -12.49 3.64
CA GLY A 701 -28.09 -13.73 4.34
C GLY A 701 -28.38 -13.66 5.84
N LEU A 702 -28.04 -12.54 6.50
CA LEU A 702 -28.31 -12.32 7.94
C LEU A 702 -29.81 -12.39 8.23
N THR A 703 -30.62 -11.63 7.50
CA THR A 703 -32.08 -11.63 7.69
C THR A 703 -32.68 -13.03 7.54
N ARG A 704 -32.23 -13.82 6.59
CA ARG A 704 -32.69 -15.20 6.39
C ARG A 704 -32.25 -16.14 7.49
N LEU A 705 -30.97 -16.02 7.92
CA LEU A 705 -30.43 -16.83 9.00
C LEU A 705 -31.15 -16.58 10.33
N GLU A 706 -31.48 -15.31 10.60
CA GLU A 706 -32.22 -14.96 11.82
C GLU A 706 -33.60 -15.59 11.87
N HIS A 707 -34.35 -15.53 10.77
CA HIS A 707 -35.69 -16.16 10.68
C HIS A 707 -35.62 -17.69 10.79
N TRP A 708 -34.48 -18.28 10.47
CA TRP A 708 -34.28 -19.72 10.53
C TRP A 708 -33.70 -20.19 11.87
N GLN A 709 -32.62 -19.54 12.33
CA GLN A 709 -31.90 -19.89 13.56
C GLN A 709 -31.14 -18.67 14.12
N SER A 710 -31.81 -17.86 14.90
CA SER A 710 -31.29 -16.59 15.43
C SER A 710 -29.97 -16.75 16.21
N ALA A 711 -29.80 -17.87 16.93
CA ALA A 711 -28.55 -18.18 17.65
C ALA A 711 -27.31 -18.29 16.72
N SER A 712 -27.50 -18.59 15.45
CA SER A 712 -26.42 -18.73 14.47
C SER A 712 -25.99 -17.42 13.81
N VAL A 713 -26.73 -16.34 13.97
CA VAL A 713 -26.38 -14.99 13.45
C VAL A 713 -25.03 -14.54 14.00
N ARG A 714 -24.76 -14.84 15.28
CA ARG A 714 -23.46 -14.55 15.93
C ARG A 714 -22.29 -15.25 15.23
N TRP A 715 -22.50 -16.52 14.84
CA TRP A 715 -21.53 -17.29 14.10
C TRP A 715 -21.31 -16.75 12.68
N ALA A 716 -22.35 -16.31 12.02
CA ALA A 716 -22.24 -15.69 10.69
C ALA A 716 -21.37 -14.44 10.74
N TRP A 717 -21.56 -13.57 11.75
CA TRP A 717 -20.76 -12.39 11.94
C TRP A 717 -19.28 -12.72 12.22
N SER A 718 -19.05 -13.64 13.18
CA SER A 718 -17.68 -14.06 13.53
C SER A 718 -16.93 -14.71 12.35
N LEU A 719 -17.62 -15.53 11.56
CA LEU A 719 -17.04 -16.19 10.37
C LEU A 719 -16.71 -15.19 9.27
N ASN A 720 -17.59 -14.20 9.05
CA ASN A 720 -17.33 -13.15 8.07
C ASN A 720 -16.12 -12.28 8.47
N ALA A 721 -16.03 -11.89 9.74
CA ALA A 721 -14.87 -11.15 10.26
C ALA A 721 -13.57 -11.97 10.17
N ALA A 722 -13.62 -13.23 10.58
CA ALA A 722 -12.50 -14.17 10.48
C ALA A 722 -12.03 -14.36 9.02
N ALA A 723 -12.97 -14.48 8.08
CA ALA A 723 -12.69 -14.59 6.66
C ALA A 723 -12.01 -13.31 6.12
N SER A 724 -12.39 -12.13 6.60
CA SER A 724 -11.78 -10.87 6.20
C SER A 724 -10.33 -10.76 6.71
N VAL A 725 -10.07 -11.14 7.97
CA VAL A 725 -8.71 -11.15 8.55
C VAL A 725 -7.77 -12.06 7.76
N LEU A 726 -8.19 -13.30 7.53
CA LEU A 726 -7.36 -14.27 6.81
C LEU A 726 -7.27 -13.93 5.32
N GLY A 727 -8.37 -13.43 4.75
CA GLY A 727 -8.49 -13.08 3.33
C GLY A 727 -7.58 -11.93 2.92
N SER A 728 -7.32 -10.94 3.80
CA SER A 728 -6.45 -9.82 3.50
C SER A 728 -5.01 -10.25 3.21
N VAL A 729 -4.46 -11.14 4.05
CA VAL A 729 -3.12 -11.70 3.84
C VAL A 729 -3.11 -12.68 2.66
N ALA A 730 -4.14 -13.52 2.54
CA ALA A 730 -4.27 -14.47 1.43
C ALA A 730 -4.38 -13.75 0.06
N ALA A 731 -5.03 -12.58 0.00
CA ALA A 731 -5.11 -11.77 -1.21
C ALA A 731 -3.73 -11.34 -1.69
N LEU A 732 -2.86 -10.91 -0.77
CA LEU A 732 -1.50 -10.50 -1.09
C LEU A 732 -0.64 -11.68 -1.56
N VAL A 733 -0.70 -12.82 -0.84
CA VAL A 733 -0.02 -14.05 -1.28
C VAL A 733 -0.48 -14.45 -2.68
N SER A 734 -1.79 -14.41 -2.92
CA SER A 734 -2.36 -14.70 -4.25
C SER A 734 -1.85 -13.72 -5.32
N ALA A 735 -1.79 -12.42 -5.02
CA ALA A 735 -1.32 -11.41 -5.96
C ALA A 735 0.16 -11.60 -6.34
N ILE A 736 1.02 -11.92 -5.36
CA ILE A 736 2.45 -12.16 -5.59
C ILE A 736 2.69 -13.39 -6.47
N TYR A 737 1.99 -14.50 -6.22
CA TYR A 737 2.26 -15.76 -6.92
C TYR A 737 1.44 -15.95 -8.19
N PHE A 738 0.19 -15.50 -8.21
CA PHE A 738 -0.72 -15.71 -9.34
C PHE A 738 -0.98 -14.44 -10.15
N GLY A 739 -0.84 -13.27 -9.52
CA GLY A 739 -1.11 -11.97 -10.12
C GLY A 739 -2.44 -11.35 -9.69
N LEU A 740 -2.59 -10.06 -9.97
CA LEU A 740 -3.72 -9.24 -9.51
C LEU A 740 -5.05 -9.63 -10.16
N VAL A 741 -5.03 -9.91 -11.47
CA VAL A 741 -6.21 -10.34 -12.23
C VAL A 741 -6.71 -11.68 -11.69
N GLN A 742 -5.80 -12.63 -11.45
CA GLN A 742 -6.15 -13.94 -10.91
C GLN A 742 -6.72 -13.83 -9.50
N THR A 743 -6.15 -12.97 -8.66
CA THR A 743 -6.68 -12.70 -7.31
C THR A 743 -8.09 -12.13 -7.37
N LEU A 744 -8.35 -11.20 -8.28
CA LEU A 744 -9.69 -10.66 -8.53
C LEU A 744 -10.68 -11.76 -8.95
N LEU A 745 -10.29 -12.63 -9.88
CA LEU A 745 -11.11 -13.76 -10.34
C LEU A 745 -11.35 -14.79 -9.24
N ILE A 746 -10.37 -15.09 -8.39
CA ILE A 746 -10.55 -15.97 -7.22
C ILE A 746 -11.63 -15.39 -6.29
N GLY A 747 -11.62 -14.06 -6.06
CA GLY A 747 -12.69 -13.38 -5.34
C GLY A 747 -14.07 -13.63 -5.98
N GLY A 748 -14.18 -13.52 -7.30
CA GLY A 748 -15.40 -13.84 -8.05
C GLY A 748 -15.85 -15.30 -7.90
N VAL A 749 -14.90 -16.25 -7.93
CA VAL A 749 -15.17 -17.68 -7.73
C VAL A 749 -15.74 -17.96 -6.33
N LEU A 750 -15.29 -17.22 -5.29
CA LEU A 750 -15.85 -17.35 -3.96
C LEU A 750 -17.34 -16.95 -3.92
N TYR A 751 -17.76 -15.97 -4.71
CA TYR A 751 -19.19 -15.66 -4.89
C TYR A 751 -19.95 -16.76 -5.64
N LEU A 752 -19.33 -17.49 -6.58
CA LEU A 752 -19.92 -18.68 -7.19
C LEU A 752 -20.03 -19.84 -6.20
N ILE A 753 -19.09 -20.01 -5.28
CA ILE A 753 -19.18 -20.98 -4.19
C ILE A 753 -20.37 -20.61 -3.28
N ALA A 754 -20.50 -19.33 -2.91
CA ALA A 754 -21.65 -18.84 -2.15
C ALA A 754 -22.98 -19.11 -2.89
N LEU A 755 -23.03 -18.90 -4.21
CA LEU A 755 -24.16 -19.24 -5.07
C LEU A 755 -24.50 -20.73 -5.03
N ALA A 756 -23.47 -21.60 -5.14
CA ALA A 756 -23.67 -23.05 -5.09
C ALA A 756 -24.24 -23.53 -3.74
N ILE A 757 -23.80 -22.91 -2.63
CA ILE A 757 -24.34 -23.17 -1.30
C ILE A 757 -25.82 -22.79 -1.25
N VAL A 758 -26.19 -21.60 -1.72
CA VAL A 758 -27.58 -21.12 -1.76
C VAL A 758 -28.46 -21.93 -2.71
N ALA A 759 -27.88 -22.49 -3.78
CA ALA A 759 -28.62 -23.28 -4.75
C ALA A 759 -28.99 -24.70 -4.26
N ARG A 760 -28.16 -25.28 -3.37
CA ARG A 760 -28.36 -26.68 -2.92
C ARG A 760 -29.50 -26.89 -1.93
N ASP A 761 -29.97 -25.83 -1.22
CA ASP A 761 -31.06 -25.98 -0.23
C ASP A 761 -32.11 -24.85 -0.34
N PRO A 762 -32.89 -24.81 -1.46
CA PRO A 762 -33.87 -23.74 -1.66
C PRO A 762 -35.10 -23.82 -0.74
N ALA A 763 -35.42 -25.01 -0.19
CA ALA A 763 -36.63 -25.21 0.60
C ALA A 763 -36.51 -24.68 2.05
N LYS A 764 -35.32 -24.76 2.65
CA LYS A 764 -35.04 -24.29 4.02
C LYS A 764 -34.71 -22.81 4.12
N MET A 765 -34.45 -22.15 2.99
CA MET A 765 -34.14 -20.72 2.90
C MET A 765 -35.36 -19.84 2.60
N ARG A 766 -36.57 -20.40 2.60
CA ARG A 766 -37.82 -19.63 2.48
C ARG A 766 -38.15 -19.01 3.83
N PRO A 767 -38.42 -17.72 3.92
CA PRO A 767 -39.04 -17.16 5.12
C PRO A 767 -40.35 -17.87 5.34
N THR A 768 -40.61 -18.37 6.53
CA THR A 768 -41.91 -18.85 6.96
C THR A 768 -42.91 -17.71 6.75
N PRO A 769 -44.08 -17.90 6.10
CA PRO A 769 -45.04 -16.83 6.01
C PRO A 769 -45.40 -16.35 7.42
N LEU A 770 -45.24 -15.04 7.68
CA LEU A 770 -45.75 -14.45 8.88
C LEU A 770 -47.22 -14.74 8.93
N HIS A 771 -47.66 -15.61 9.86
CA HIS A 771 -49.06 -15.66 10.29
C HIS A 771 -49.35 -14.31 10.89
N LEU A 772 -50.00 -13.44 10.11
CA LEU A 772 -50.70 -12.26 10.61
C LEU A 772 -51.83 -12.77 11.53
N SER A 773 -51.54 -12.75 12.84
CA SER A 773 -52.56 -12.82 13.89
C SER A 773 -52.61 -11.52 14.61
#